data_555b7086cb8dd02348ead5fbfce388ad
#
_entry.id   555b7086cb8dd02348ead5fbfce388ad
#
_cell.length_a   1.000
_cell.length_b   1.000
_cell.length_c   1.000
_cell.angle_alpha   90.00
_cell.angle_beta   90.00
_cell.angle_gamma   90.00
#
_symmetry.space_group_name_H-M   'P 1'
#
loop_
_entity.id
_entity.type
_entity.pdbx_description
1 polymer ?
#
loop_
_entity_poly.entity_id
_entity_poly.type
_entity_poly.pdbx_seq_one_letter_code
_entity_poly.pdbx_strand_id
1 'polypeptide(L)'
;MLELLRTFSWQELRHHPWRNAAAVVAVMLGVALAFSVHLINASALDEFAQATRSVSGQPDLSLGSAQGSFDEAVYPLVARHPQVAVASPVLEVNTQALGAGASRLALRVVGIDAIHVARIAPDLLPLPDASADRLAIFAPNTVFLNASARQVLGSTGVALQAGQRLQPVNVAGSLGGGGAALAVMDIGAAQDLFGRAGQLSRIDLRLRPGTDRRALVRELQATPGWPAGLGLSEPGDAAERLGQLSRAYRVNLTVLALVALFTGAFLVFSVLALSVAKRAQQFALLAVLGLSAKARMALVLWESLALGLVGSCAGLALGTALAMLALRLLGGDLGGGYFTGVAPQLQWSAGAAGLYGLLGLAAALAGGWWPARQVQQLPPAQTLKGLGDARGQRRQRWLGPTLMLGGLALTQAPAIFGLPVAAYLAVALLLVGGIGSLPWLISLLLDWLSLGLQGRLLPLLAVERARRQRDSAAVALSGVVAALALAVALSVMVASFRDSVTAWLDRLLPADIYVRSATTLRESDTLFFSPTLVQAAAQLPGVERLRAQRQLPLLLEPSRPAVALLVSPLEDPGASLPLLGNALQVPPGQIGIYVSEAVLDLYGARLGAEFAPLAAAFKPPDGAAGASTHAFFVAGVWRDYARQSGSIAMRSSDYQRLSADRRVNDLALWLRDDADQTTVQQGLRELVEREAPGAGALLEFASARQIRAVSLGVFDRSFAVTYWLQAVAIAIGLFGVAASFSAQVLARRKEFGLLAHLGLTRRQILGLVTAEGAVWTTVGAVAGLGLGLAVAAVLVHVVNPQSFHWTMDLSLPWPRLLLLCLAVVLAGTLTAWLSSLPAAGRGAVLAVKEDW
;
A
#
# COMPACT_ATOMS: atom_id res chain seq x y z
N MET A 1 -14.97 -43.32 15.77
CA MET A 1 -14.43 -41.92 15.58
C MET A 1 -15.55 -40.89 15.55
N LEU A 2 -16.59 -41.06 14.74
CA LEU A 2 -17.75 -40.12 14.66
C LEU A 2 -18.44 -39.91 16.00
N GLU A 3 -18.70 -40.93 16.79
CA GLU A 3 -19.30 -40.82 18.13
C GLU A 3 -18.40 -40.06 19.12
N LEU A 4 -17.07 -40.28 19.06
CA LEU A 4 -16.10 -39.54 19.88
C LEU A 4 -16.04 -38.07 19.47
N LEU A 5 -16.15 -37.74 18.20
CA LEU A 5 -16.24 -36.37 17.72
C LEU A 5 -17.51 -35.68 18.25
N ARG A 6 -18.65 -36.39 18.25
CA ARG A 6 -19.94 -35.87 18.71
C ARG A 6 -19.99 -35.72 20.25
N THR A 7 -19.48 -36.69 20.99
CA THR A 7 -19.58 -36.69 22.45
C THR A 7 -18.44 -35.97 23.15
N PHE A 8 -17.23 -35.94 22.58
CA PHE A 8 -16.06 -35.35 23.20
C PHE A 8 -15.72 -33.95 22.62
N SER A 9 -15.48 -33.86 21.32
CA SER A 9 -15.07 -32.61 20.69
C SER A 9 -16.21 -31.62 20.52
N TRP A 10 -17.40 -32.04 20.08
CA TRP A 10 -18.58 -31.17 19.91
C TRP A 10 -19.09 -30.59 21.23
N GLN A 11 -19.13 -31.43 22.28
CA GLN A 11 -19.52 -30.97 23.62
C GLN A 11 -18.53 -29.93 24.16
N GLU A 12 -17.22 -30.11 23.98
CA GLU A 12 -16.23 -29.13 24.39
C GLU A 12 -16.40 -27.79 23.66
N LEU A 13 -16.66 -27.82 22.34
CA LEU A 13 -16.93 -26.61 21.57
C LEU A 13 -18.19 -25.87 22.08
N ARG A 14 -19.22 -26.62 22.51
CA ARG A 14 -20.48 -26.05 23.00
C ARG A 14 -20.40 -25.54 24.45
N HIS A 15 -19.62 -26.17 25.34
CA HIS A 15 -19.51 -25.79 26.74
C HIS A 15 -18.62 -24.55 26.98
N HIS A 16 -17.74 -24.22 26.03
CA HIS A 16 -16.85 -23.05 26.16
C HIS A 16 -17.03 -22.05 25.01
N PRO A 17 -18.24 -21.46 24.82
CA PRO A 17 -18.58 -20.68 23.62
C PRO A 17 -17.67 -19.43 23.47
N TRP A 18 -17.41 -18.70 24.55
CA TRP A 18 -16.61 -17.47 24.50
C TRP A 18 -15.16 -17.71 24.09
N ARG A 19 -14.57 -18.81 24.54
CA ARG A 19 -13.19 -19.18 24.19
C ARG A 19 -13.09 -19.56 22.71
N ASN A 20 -14.03 -20.36 22.26
CA ASN A 20 -14.06 -20.80 20.85
C ASN A 20 -14.46 -19.66 19.91
N ALA A 21 -15.39 -18.79 20.33
CA ALA A 21 -15.74 -17.57 19.60
C ALA A 21 -14.54 -16.67 19.35
N ALA A 22 -13.63 -16.51 20.33
CA ALA A 22 -12.42 -15.72 20.13
C ALA A 22 -11.48 -16.31 19.08
N ALA A 23 -11.31 -17.64 19.03
CA ALA A 23 -10.53 -18.30 17.98
C ALA A 23 -11.20 -18.14 16.61
N VAL A 24 -12.52 -18.29 16.52
CA VAL A 24 -13.30 -18.06 15.30
C VAL A 24 -13.16 -16.60 14.84
N VAL A 25 -13.34 -15.63 15.74
CA VAL A 25 -13.21 -14.20 15.43
C VAL A 25 -11.81 -13.86 14.93
N ALA A 26 -10.76 -14.46 15.48
CA ALA A 26 -9.40 -14.20 15.03
C ALA A 26 -9.14 -14.71 13.60
N VAL A 27 -9.58 -15.93 13.29
CA VAL A 27 -9.50 -16.46 11.91
C VAL A 27 -10.40 -15.63 10.98
N MET A 28 -11.62 -15.32 11.41
CA MET A 28 -12.58 -14.49 10.67
C MET A 28 -11.97 -13.13 10.30
N LEU A 29 -11.36 -12.41 11.25
CA LEU A 29 -10.75 -11.10 10.99
C LEU A 29 -9.54 -11.20 10.06
N GLY A 30 -8.70 -12.22 10.22
CA GLY A 30 -7.57 -12.47 9.32
C GLY A 30 -8.01 -12.72 7.88
N VAL A 31 -8.99 -13.60 7.68
CA VAL A 31 -9.55 -13.92 6.35
C VAL A 31 -10.32 -12.72 5.78
N ALA A 32 -11.14 -12.05 6.60
CA ALA A 32 -11.94 -10.90 6.17
C ALA A 32 -11.06 -9.77 5.63
N LEU A 33 -9.99 -9.45 6.34
CA LEU A 33 -9.05 -8.43 5.90
C LEU A 33 -8.35 -8.83 4.61
N ALA A 34 -7.77 -10.02 4.56
CA ALA A 34 -7.06 -10.51 3.38
C ALA A 34 -7.96 -10.51 2.14
N PHE A 35 -9.18 -11.00 2.29
CA PHE A 35 -10.13 -11.12 1.19
C PHE A 35 -10.71 -9.76 0.78
N SER A 36 -11.04 -8.86 1.74
CA SER A 36 -11.55 -7.53 1.41
C SER A 36 -10.54 -6.70 0.62
N VAL A 37 -9.27 -6.71 1.03
CA VAL A 37 -8.18 -6.04 0.32
C VAL A 37 -8.03 -6.59 -1.10
N HIS A 38 -8.07 -7.91 -1.26
CA HIS A 38 -8.01 -8.53 -2.58
C HIS A 38 -9.17 -8.10 -3.48
N LEU A 39 -10.41 -8.14 -2.97
CA LEU A 39 -11.60 -7.76 -3.73
C LEU A 39 -11.56 -6.29 -4.17
N ILE A 40 -11.22 -5.37 -3.26
CA ILE A 40 -11.14 -3.94 -3.57
C ILE A 40 -10.13 -3.71 -4.69
N ASN A 41 -8.95 -4.32 -4.57
CA ASN A 41 -7.89 -4.13 -5.54
C ASN A 41 -8.20 -4.78 -6.91
N ALA A 42 -8.77 -5.99 -6.91
CA ALA A 42 -9.20 -6.66 -8.14
C ALA A 42 -10.30 -5.86 -8.84
N SER A 43 -11.29 -5.37 -8.11
CA SER A 43 -12.38 -4.55 -8.65
C SER A 43 -11.89 -3.23 -9.25
N ALA A 44 -10.97 -2.54 -8.55
CA ALA A 44 -10.39 -1.30 -9.05
C ALA A 44 -9.57 -1.51 -10.33
N LEU A 45 -8.78 -2.59 -10.39
CA LEU A 45 -7.97 -2.91 -11.57
C LEU A 45 -8.82 -3.32 -12.77
N ASP A 46 -9.88 -4.11 -12.56
CA ASP A 46 -10.76 -4.57 -13.63
C ASP A 46 -11.53 -3.39 -14.25
N GLU A 47 -12.11 -2.53 -13.41
CA GLU A 47 -12.82 -1.33 -13.86
C GLU A 47 -11.89 -0.39 -14.64
N PHE A 48 -10.65 -0.20 -14.14
CA PHE A 48 -9.67 0.61 -14.85
C PHE A 48 -9.25 -0.03 -16.19
N ALA A 49 -9.08 -1.34 -16.23
CA ALA A 49 -8.76 -2.07 -17.45
C ALA A 49 -9.91 -1.97 -18.48
N GLN A 50 -11.16 -2.02 -18.01
CA GLN A 50 -12.34 -1.81 -18.86
C GLN A 50 -12.41 -0.37 -19.38
N ALA A 51 -12.22 0.63 -18.50
CA ALA A 51 -12.19 2.03 -18.88
C ALA A 51 -11.07 2.33 -19.90
N THR A 52 -9.92 1.69 -19.77
CA THR A 52 -8.82 1.84 -20.73
C THR A 52 -9.15 1.18 -22.06
N ARG A 53 -9.74 -0.01 -22.06
CA ARG A 53 -10.16 -0.72 -23.28
C ARG A 53 -11.24 0.01 -24.06
N SER A 54 -12.22 0.63 -23.39
CA SER A 54 -13.27 1.40 -24.03
C SER A 54 -12.75 2.65 -24.75
N VAL A 55 -11.67 3.25 -24.27
CA VAL A 55 -11.04 4.43 -24.88
C VAL A 55 -9.98 4.09 -25.92
N SER A 56 -9.19 3.05 -25.68
CA SER A 56 -8.11 2.66 -26.61
C SER A 56 -8.55 1.62 -27.64
N GLY A 57 -9.72 1.02 -27.50
CA GLY A 57 -10.16 -0.08 -28.35
C GLY A 57 -9.30 -1.34 -28.15
N GLN A 58 -9.19 -2.14 -29.20
CA GLN A 58 -8.36 -3.34 -29.25
C GLN A 58 -7.44 -3.31 -30.49
N PRO A 59 -6.48 -2.35 -30.54
CA PRO A 59 -5.47 -2.36 -31.60
C PRO A 59 -4.54 -3.55 -31.41
N ASP A 60 -3.91 -4.01 -32.50
CA ASP A 60 -2.85 -5.02 -32.42
C ASP A 60 -1.52 -4.41 -31.97
N LEU A 61 -1.26 -3.15 -32.39
CA LEU A 61 -0.12 -2.33 -32.01
C LEU A 61 -0.57 -0.87 -31.91
N SER A 62 0.07 -0.11 -31.01
CA SER A 62 -0.10 1.35 -30.93
C SER A 62 1.28 2.02 -31.04
N LEU A 63 1.40 2.94 -32.01
CA LEU A 63 2.56 3.79 -32.18
C LEU A 63 2.40 5.05 -31.32
N GLY A 64 3.42 5.42 -30.54
CA GLY A 64 3.43 6.61 -29.70
C GLY A 64 4.81 7.20 -29.53
N SER A 65 4.87 8.45 -29.05
CA SER A 65 6.11 9.15 -28.74
C SER A 65 6.43 9.15 -27.25
N ALA A 66 7.74 9.16 -26.94
CA ALA A 66 8.23 9.35 -25.57
C ALA A 66 7.79 10.71 -24.96
N GLN A 67 7.60 11.72 -25.77
CA GLN A 67 7.21 13.09 -25.38
C GLN A 67 5.69 13.35 -25.47
N GLY A 68 4.87 12.35 -25.76
CA GLY A 68 3.40 12.42 -25.74
C GLY A 68 2.79 12.81 -27.08
N SER A 69 3.46 13.57 -27.96
CA SER A 69 2.98 13.90 -29.31
C SER A 69 4.10 13.82 -30.35
N PHE A 70 3.72 13.63 -31.62
CA PHE A 70 4.62 13.54 -32.76
C PHE A 70 3.95 14.05 -34.03
N ASP A 71 4.77 14.30 -35.06
CA ASP A 71 4.30 14.84 -36.36
C ASP A 71 3.44 13.82 -37.11
N GLU A 72 2.32 14.28 -37.70
CA GLU A 72 1.42 13.44 -38.46
C GLU A 72 2.04 12.92 -39.78
N ALA A 73 3.16 13.48 -40.25
CA ALA A 73 3.89 12.97 -41.42
C ALA A 73 4.32 11.51 -41.30
N VAL A 74 4.33 10.97 -40.07
CA VAL A 74 4.56 9.54 -39.80
C VAL A 74 3.37 8.65 -40.22
N TYR A 75 2.16 9.18 -40.23
CA TYR A 75 0.95 8.41 -40.53
C TYR A 75 1.01 7.71 -41.91
N PRO A 76 1.39 8.36 -43.00
CA PRO A 76 1.47 7.71 -44.31
C PRO A 76 2.49 6.59 -44.38
N LEU A 77 3.60 6.67 -43.63
CA LEU A 77 4.65 5.64 -43.58
C LEU A 77 4.11 4.34 -43.03
N VAL A 78 3.26 4.43 -41.98
CA VAL A 78 2.69 3.27 -41.31
C VAL A 78 1.43 2.78 -42.00
N ALA A 79 0.55 3.67 -42.41
CA ALA A 79 -0.74 3.32 -43.04
C ALA A 79 -0.59 2.60 -44.39
N ARG A 80 0.49 2.88 -45.14
CA ARG A 80 0.77 2.25 -46.45
C ARG A 80 1.51 0.90 -46.33
N HIS A 81 1.88 0.49 -45.13
CA HIS A 81 2.63 -0.77 -44.93
C HIS A 81 1.78 -2.00 -45.29
N PRO A 82 2.27 -2.97 -46.12
CA PRO A 82 1.48 -4.11 -46.62
C PRO A 82 0.83 -4.97 -45.56
N GLN A 83 1.46 -5.08 -44.37
CA GLN A 83 0.98 -5.89 -43.25
C GLN A 83 -0.01 -5.17 -42.34
N VAL A 84 -0.24 -3.86 -42.53
CA VAL A 84 -1.24 -3.06 -41.81
C VAL A 84 -2.58 -3.15 -42.54
N ALA A 85 -3.62 -3.55 -41.84
CA ALA A 85 -4.99 -3.62 -42.36
C ALA A 85 -5.72 -2.29 -42.17
N VAL A 86 -5.56 -1.65 -41.00
CA VAL A 86 -6.15 -0.34 -40.67
C VAL A 86 -5.16 0.41 -39.77
N ALA A 87 -4.98 1.70 -40.07
CA ALA A 87 -4.29 2.64 -39.20
C ALA A 87 -5.28 3.76 -38.83
N SER A 88 -5.44 4.05 -37.54
CA SER A 88 -6.32 5.12 -37.06
C SER A 88 -5.49 6.14 -36.28
N PRO A 89 -5.33 7.36 -36.76
CA PRO A 89 -4.66 8.42 -36.04
C PRO A 89 -5.55 8.92 -34.90
N VAL A 90 -4.94 9.23 -33.77
CA VAL A 90 -5.63 9.70 -32.57
C VAL A 90 -4.86 10.86 -31.96
N LEU A 91 -5.58 11.94 -31.66
CA LEU A 91 -5.09 13.04 -30.84
C LEU A 91 -5.74 12.97 -29.45
N GLU A 92 -4.98 12.72 -28.41
CA GLU A 92 -5.47 12.63 -27.06
C GLU A 92 -5.03 13.86 -26.25
N VAL A 93 -6.00 14.58 -25.71
CA VAL A 93 -5.78 15.81 -24.94
C VAL A 93 -6.50 15.72 -23.61
N ASN A 94 -5.79 15.94 -22.51
CA ASN A 94 -6.41 16.07 -21.19
C ASN A 94 -6.55 17.55 -20.87
N THR A 95 -7.76 17.97 -20.49
CA THR A 95 -8.08 19.37 -20.24
C THR A 95 -9.12 19.51 -19.14
N GLN A 96 -9.41 20.75 -18.75
CA GLN A 96 -10.53 21.08 -17.88
C GLN A 96 -11.73 21.51 -18.69
N ALA A 97 -12.90 20.99 -18.34
CA ALA A 97 -14.17 21.42 -18.90
C ALA A 97 -14.99 22.20 -17.87
N LEU A 98 -15.67 23.24 -18.34
CA LEU A 98 -16.57 24.05 -17.53
C LEU A 98 -18.00 23.87 -18.06
N GLY A 99 -18.93 23.51 -17.18
CA GLY A 99 -20.36 23.40 -17.49
C GLY A 99 -21.14 24.68 -17.15
N ALA A 100 -22.39 24.76 -17.56
CA ALA A 100 -23.27 25.93 -17.38
C ALA A 100 -23.42 26.39 -15.92
N GLY A 101 -23.27 25.50 -14.94
CA GLY A 101 -23.34 25.80 -13.48
C GLY A 101 -21.98 26.12 -12.85
N ALA A 102 -20.97 26.54 -13.61
CA ALA A 102 -19.58 26.67 -13.15
C ALA A 102 -19.00 25.36 -12.57
N SER A 103 -19.60 24.22 -12.90
CA SER A 103 -19.08 22.91 -12.55
C SER A 103 -17.82 22.64 -13.36
N ARG A 104 -16.73 22.26 -12.68
CA ARG A 104 -15.45 21.91 -13.30
C ARG A 104 -15.28 20.41 -13.33
N LEU A 105 -14.74 19.93 -14.42
CA LEU A 105 -14.46 18.51 -14.61
C LEU A 105 -13.17 18.32 -15.39
N ALA A 106 -12.24 17.55 -14.87
CA ALA A 106 -11.11 17.05 -15.63
C ALA A 106 -11.64 16.12 -16.73
N LEU A 107 -11.40 16.47 -17.97
CA LEU A 107 -11.98 15.82 -19.14
C LEU A 107 -10.88 15.36 -20.11
N ARG A 108 -10.97 14.10 -20.50
CA ARG A 108 -10.13 13.56 -21.56
C ARG A 108 -10.84 13.78 -22.89
N VAL A 109 -10.23 14.50 -23.80
CA VAL A 109 -10.72 14.72 -25.15
C VAL A 109 -9.95 13.84 -26.12
N VAL A 110 -10.66 13.07 -26.94
CA VAL A 110 -10.07 12.20 -27.95
C VAL A 110 -10.52 12.66 -29.30
N GLY A 111 -9.59 13.22 -30.07
CA GLY A 111 -9.76 13.50 -31.50
C GLY A 111 -9.58 12.22 -32.30
N ILE A 112 -10.60 11.82 -33.04
CA ILE A 112 -10.63 10.56 -33.78
C ILE A 112 -10.82 10.81 -35.29
N ASP A 113 -10.32 9.88 -36.08
CA ASP A 113 -10.75 9.73 -37.45
C ASP A 113 -12.07 8.93 -37.49
N ALA A 114 -13.18 9.61 -37.65
CA ALA A 114 -14.52 9.03 -37.60
C ALA A 114 -14.75 7.91 -38.64
N ILE A 115 -13.95 7.85 -39.72
CA ILE A 115 -14.06 6.85 -40.78
C ILE A 115 -13.40 5.53 -40.36
N HIS A 116 -12.23 5.60 -39.72
CA HIS A 116 -11.43 4.41 -39.42
C HIS A 116 -11.61 3.89 -37.98
N VAL A 117 -12.03 4.73 -37.03
CA VAL A 117 -12.13 4.39 -35.60
C VAL A 117 -13.07 3.20 -35.34
N ALA A 118 -14.17 3.06 -36.11
CA ALA A 118 -15.14 1.98 -35.92
C ALA A 118 -14.53 0.58 -36.00
N ARG A 119 -13.44 0.42 -36.75
CA ARG A 119 -12.77 -0.87 -36.98
C ARG A 119 -11.78 -1.23 -35.85
N ILE A 120 -11.39 -0.26 -35.03
CA ILE A 120 -10.39 -0.43 -33.94
C ILE A 120 -11.04 -0.21 -32.56
N ALA A 121 -11.81 0.89 -32.41
CA ALA A 121 -12.43 1.29 -31.14
C ALA A 121 -13.92 1.66 -31.35
N PRO A 122 -14.81 0.67 -31.52
CA PRO A 122 -16.23 0.92 -31.83
C PRO A 122 -16.95 1.70 -30.70
N ASP A 123 -16.49 1.58 -29.44
CA ASP A 123 -17.07 2.29 -28.30
C ASP A 123 -16.83 3.80 -28.33
N LEU A 124 -15.89 4.28 -29.15
CA LEU A 124 -15.65 5.72 -29.39
C LEU A 124 -16.54 6.30 -30.50
N LEU A 125 -17.36 5.48 -31.16
CA LEU A 125 -18.28 6.00 -32.17
C LEU A 125 -19.30 6.92 -31.52
N PRO A 126 -19.46 8.17 -32.04
CA PRO A 126 -20.40 9.11 -31.51
C PRO A 126 -21.84 8.73 -31.88
N LEU A 127 -22.75 8.89 -30.94
CA LEU A 127 -24.19 8.71 -31.09
C LEU A 127 -24.84 10.09 -31.04
N PRO A 128 -25.23 10.69 -32.19
CA PRO A 128 -25.91 11.98 -32.24
C PRO A 128 -27.23 11.95 -31.47
N ASP A 129 -27.54 13.02 -30.75
CA ASP A 129 -28.87 13.20 -30.15
C ASP A 129 -29.93 13.37 -31.27
N ALA A 130 -31.20 13.09 -30.96
CA ALA A 130 -32.29 13.08 -31.96
C ALA A 130 -32.45 14.41 -32.71
N SER A 131 -31.99 15.52 -32.15
CA SER A 131 -32.01 16.86 -32.73
C SER A 131 -30.76 17.25 -33.52
N ALA A 132 -29.69 16.42 -33.42
CA ALA A 132 -28.41 16.73 -34.05
C ALA A 132 -28.31 16.10 -35.47
N ASP A 133 -27.55 16.75 -36.34
CA ASP A 133 -27.21 16.20 -37.63
C ASP A 133 -26.38 14.90 -37.48
N ARG A 134 -26.62 13.93 -38.34
CA ARG A 134 -25.86 12.67 -38.40
C ARG A 134 -24.38 12.89 -38.69
N LEU A 135 -24.03 13.97 -39.36
CA LEU A 135 -22.67 14.38 -39.70
C LEU A 135 -22.11 15.42 -38.72
N ALA A 136 -22.77 15.65 -37.59
CA ALA A 136 -22.35 16.62 -36.57
C ALA A 136 -20.91 16.39 -36.06
N ILE A 137 -20.37 15.17 -36.17
CA ILE A 137 -18.98 14.86 -35.75
C ILE A 137 -17.96 15.72 -36.54
N PHE A 138 -18.24 16.03 -37.81
CA PHE A 138 -17.34 16.83 -38.65
C PHE A 138 -17.53 18.35 -38.50
N ALA A 139 -18.50 18.78 -37.69
CA ALA A 139 -18.70 20.19 -37.44
C ALA A 139 -17.66 20.75 -36.47
N PRO A 140 -17.13 21.96 -36.68
CA PRO A 140 -16.15 22.56 -35.81
C PRO A 140 -16.71 22.75 -34.40
N ASN A 141 -15.84 22.64 -33.38
CA ASN A 141 -16.19 22.79 -31.98
C ASN A 141 -17.33 21.87 -31.49
N THR A 142 -17.54 20.73 -32.12
CA THR A 142 -18.58 19.79 -31.75
C THR A 142 -17.98 18.60 -31.00
N VAL A 143 -18.59 18.26 -29.84
CA VAL A 143 -18.13 17.18 -28.94
C VAL A 143 -19.27 16.22 -28.61
N PHE A 144 -18.91 14.98 -28.37
CA PHE A 144 -19.79 13.93 -27.86
C PHE A 144 -19.28 13.49 -26.49
N LEU A 145 -20.16 13.50 -25.48
CA LEU A 145 -19.78 13.23 -24.08
C LEU A 145 -20.22 11.83 -23.65
N ASN A 146 -19.41 11.14 -22.87
CA ASN A 146 -19.88 9.93 -22.20
C ASN A 146 -20.84 10.27 -21.04
N ALA A 147 -21.50 9.24 -20.48
CA ALA A 147 -22.50 9.43 -19.43
C ALA A 147 -21.92 10.16 -18.19
N SER A 148 -20.70 9.84 -17.80
CA SER A 148 -20.02 10.45 -16.63
C SER A 148 -19.76 11.93 -16.85
N ALA A 149 -19.28 12.32 -18.03
CA ALA A 149 -19.04 13.74 -18.37
C ALA A 149 -20.37 14.51 -18.50
N ARG A 150 -21.37 13.92 -19.15
CA ARG A 150 -22.68 14.55 -19.38
C ARG A 150 -23.44 14.78 -18.07
N GLN A 151 -23.31 13.89 -17.09
CA GLN A 151 -23.95 14.03 -15.77
C GLN A 151 -23.46 15.29 -15.03
N VAL A 152 -22.16 15.64 -15.16
CA VAL A 152 -21.55 16.77 -14.43
C VAL A 152 -21.63 18.07 -15.23
N LEU A 153 -21.34 18.02 -16.54
CA LEU A 153 -21.26 19.20 -17.41
C LEU A 153 -22.60 19.64 -18.00
N GLY A 154 -23.55 18.71 -18.10
CA GLY A 154 -24.79 18.94 -18.86
C GLY A 154 -24.60 18.83 -20.39
N SER A 155 -25.58 19.32 -21.14
CA SER A 155 -25.58 19.31 -22.61
C SER A 155 -25.49 20.70 -23.25
N THR A 156 -25.51 21.76 -22.44
CA THR A 156 -25.50 23.16 -22.92
C THR A 156 -24.50 24.00 -22.13
N GLY A 157 -23.90 25.00 -22.77
CA GLY A 157 -22.99 25.93 -22.13
C GLY A 157 -21.65 25.29 -21.66
N VAL A 158 -21.21 24.26 -22.37
CA VAL A 158 -19.94 23.60 -22.10
C VAL A 158 -18.80 24.34 -22.79
N ALA A 159 -17.70 24.58 -22.05
CA ALA A 159 -16.47 25.14 -22.59
C ALA A 159 -15.29 24.28 -22.22
N LEU A 160 -14.33 24.11 -23.14
CA LEU A 160 -13.07 23.38 -22.94
C LEU A 160 -11.92 24.38 -22.78
N GLN A 161 -11.02 24.12 -21.89
CA GLN A 161 -9.83 24.92 -21.70
C GLN A 161 -8.73 24.49 -22.68
N ALA A 162 -8.28 25.42 -23.52
CA ALA A 162 -7.16 25.24 -24.45
C ALA A 162 -6.07 26.27 -24.11
N GLY A 163 -4.98 25.81 -23.51
CA GLY A 163 -3.99 26.73 -22.95
C GLY A 163 -4.60 27.60 -21.83
N GLN A 164 -4.64 28.88 -22.06
CA GLN A 164 -5.25 29.85 -21.15
C GLN A 164 -6.68 30.24 -21.54
N ARG A 165 -7.19 29.81 -22.69
CA ARG A 165 -8.49 30.23 -23.23
C ARG A 165 -9.55 29.18 -22.97
N LEU A 166 -10.77 29.65 -22.66
CA LEU A 166 -11.98 28.84 -22.65
C LEU A 166 -12.62 28.90 -24.02
N GLN A 167 -12.73 27.74 -24.67
CA GLN A 167 -13.35 27.59 -25.98
C GLN A 167 -14.75 26.98 -25.80
N PRO A 168 -15.84 27.67 -26.18
CA PRO A 168 -17.18 27.11 -26.13
C PRO A 168 -17.30 25.97 -27.16
N VAL A 169 -17.93 24.86 -26.73
CA VAL A 169 -18.17 23.70 -27.58
C VAL A 169 -19.65 23.31 -27.58
N ASN A 170 -20.09 22.74 -28.70
CA ASN A 170 -21.44 22.24 -28.85
C ASN A 170 -21.48 20.73 -28.52
N VAL A 171 -22.33 20.32 -27.60
CA VAL A 171 -22.55 18.91 -27.27
C VAL A 171 -23.62 18.36 -28.19
N ALA A 172 -23.25 17.56 -29.21
CA ALA A 172 -24.15 17.04 -30.22
C ALA A 172 -24.71 15.63 -29.91
N GLY A 173 -24.21 14.99 -28.86
CA GLY A 173 -24.68 13.65 -28.52
C GLY A 173 -23.87 12.95 -27.43
N SER A 174 -23.98 11.63 -27.41
CA SER A 174 -23.40 10.76 -26.41
C SER A 174 -22.44 9.72 -26.97
N LEU A 175 -21.68 9.06 -26.06
CA LEU A 175 -20.79 7.94 -26.33
C LEU A 175 -21.26 6.70 -25.58
N GLY A 176 -21.05 5.52 -26.16
CA GLY A 176 -21.35 4.24 -25.53
C GLY A 176 -20.37 3.82 -24.44
N GLY A 177 -19.17 4.42 -24.38
CA GLY A 177 -18.13 4.07 -23.43
C GLY A 177 -18.44 4.53 -22.00
N GLY A 178 -18.29 3.60 -21.02
CA GLY A 178 -18.34 3.91 -19.57
C GLY A 178 -16.98 4.36 -19.04
N GLY A 179 -16.92 4.67 -17.72
CA GLY A 179 -15.67 5.00 -17.01
C GLY A 179 -15.48 6.49 -16.74
N ALA A 180 -14.22 6.95 -16.72
CA ALA A 180 -13.87 8.35 -16.45
C ALA A 180 -14.48 9.31 -17.50
N ALA A 181 -14.56 10.61 -17.14
CA ALA A 181 -15.12 11.63 -18.02
C ALA A 181 -14.37 11.73 -19.36
N LEU A 182 -15.10 11.55 -20.46
CA LEU A 182 -14.57 11.44 -21.81
C LEU A 182 -15.39 12.28 -22.78
N ALA A 183 -14.69 12.96 -23.69
CA ALA A 183 -15.27 13.60 -24.86
C ALA A 183 -14.60 13.09 -26.14
N VAL A 184 -15.38 12.97 -27.21
CA VAL A 184 -14.88 12.65 -28.55
C VAL A 184 -15.25 13.74 -29.52
N MET A 185 -14.34 14.08 -30.41
CA MET A 185 -14.54 15.03 -31.50
C MET A 185 -13.74 14.58 -32.73
N ASP A 186 -13.95 15.22 -33.86
CA ASP A 186 -13.13 15.00 -35.07
C ASP A 186 -11.66 15.39 -34.78
N ILE A 187 -10.72 14.63 -35.35
CA ILE A 187 -9.29 14.85 -35.15
C ILE A 187 -8.83 16.23 -35.62
N GLY A 188 -9.30 16.69 -36.80
CA GLY A 188 -8.97 18.02 -37.31
C GLY A 188 -9.54 19.12 -36.42
N ALA A 189 -10.78 18.99 -35.95
CA ALA A 189 -11.37 19.93 -35.00
C ALA A 189 -10.63 19.96 -33.67
N ALA A 190 -10.12 18.80 -33.18
CA ALA A 190 -9.31 18.72 -31.98
C ALA A 190 -7.93 19.40 -32.17
N GLN A 191 -7.28 19.18 -33.31
CA GLN A 191 -6.01 19.83 -33.66
C GLN A 191 -6.16 21.37 -33.67
N ASP A 192 -7.21 21.88 -34.27
CA ASP A 192 -7.51 23.32 -34.37
C ASP A 192 -7.82 23.90 -32.98
N LEU A 193 -8.74 23.27 -32.24
CA LEU A 193 -9.19 23.75 -30.94
C LEU A 193 -8.02 23.87 -29.93
N PHE A 194 -7.13 22.89 -29.90
CA PHE A 194 -6.01 22.84 -28.99
C PHE A 194 -4.69 23.40 -29.53
N GLY A 195 -4.70 23.97 -30.76
CA GLY A 195 -3.50 24.53 -31.39
C GLY A 195 -2.42 23.49 -31.68
N ARG A 196 -2.83 22.27 -32.03
CA ARG A 196 -1.96 21.13 -32.31
C ARG A 196 -2.02 20.65 -33.77
N ALA A 197 -2.14 21.59 -34.68
CA ALA A 197 -2.17 21.27 -36.12
C ALA A 197 -0.95 20.43 -36.53
N GLY A 198 -1.18 19.34 -37.25
CA GLY A 198 -0.13 18.43 -37.69
C GLY A 198 0.46 17.52 -36.62
N GLN A 199 -0.14 17.45 -35.41
CA GLN A 199 0.35 16.60 -34.32
C GLN A 199 -0.62 15.46 -34.00
N LEU A 200 -0.07 14.28 -33.70
CA LEU A 200 -0.77 13.10 -33.22
C LEU A 200 -0.23 12.67 -31.86
N SER A 201 -1.08 12.08 -31.03
CA SER A 201 -0.65 11.45 -29.77
C SER A 201 -0.32 9.98 -29.96
N ARG A 202 -1.07 9.28 -30.82
CA ARG A 202 -0.82 7.89 -31.18
C ARG A 202 -1.44 7.53 -32.53
N ILE A 203 -0.97 6.42 -33.11
CA ILE A 203 -1.60 5.76 -34.25
C ILE A 203 -1.91 4.32 -33.83
N ASP A 204 -3.18 3.98 -33.79
CA ASP A 204 -3.65 2.64 -33.45
C ASP A 204 -3.72 1.79 -34.74
N LEU A 205 -3.08 0.60 -34.68
CA LEU A 205 -2.89 -0.28 -35.84
C LEU A 205 -3.65 -1.59 -35.66
N ARG A 206 -4.38 -1.98 -36.70
CA ARG A 206 -4.88 -3.34 -36.85
C ARG A 206 -4.10 -4.05 -37.96
N LEU A 207 -3.55 -5.21 -37.64
CA LEU A 207 -2.70 -5.96 -38.56
C LEU A 207 -3.50 -6.97 -39.37
N ARG A 208 -2.93 -7.39 -40.48
CA ARG A 208 -3.51 -8.49 -41.26
C ARG A 208 -3.32 -9.82 -40.55
N PRO A 209 -4.26 -10.77 -40.65
CA PRO A 209 -4.12 -12.09 -40.03
C PRO A 209 -2.82 -12.77 -40.44
N GLY A 210 -2.11 -13.35 -39.46
CA GLY A 210 -0.84 -14.06 -39.66
C GLY A 210 0.42 -13.18 -39.67
N THR A 211 0.33 -11.87 -39.39
CA THR A 211 1.49 -10.97 -39.28
C THR A 211 2.28 -11.24 -38.02
N ASP A 212 3.61 -11.41 -38.14
CA ASP A 212 4.51 -11.43 -36.97
C ASP A 212 4.75 -10.00 -36.47
N ARG A 213 4.19 -9.68 -35.30
CA ARG A 213 4.28 -8.36 -34.65
C ARG A 213 5.72 -7.93 -34.44
N ARG A 214 6.59 -8.81 -33.94
CA ARG A 214 7.99 -8.49 -33.66
C ARG A 214 8.82 -8.23 -34.92
N ALA A 215 8.53 -8.96 -35.98
CA ALA A 215 9.16 -8.72 -37.27
C ALA A 215 8.74 -7.38 -37.86
N LEU A 216 7.43 -7.06 -37.82
CA LEU A 216 6.90 -5.78 -38.28
C LEU A 216 7.47 -4.59 -37.50
N VAL A 217 7.60 -4.70 -36.17
CA VAL A 217 8.19 -3.63 -35.33
C VAL A 217 9.64 -3.35 -35.79
N ARG A 218 10.44 -4.39 -36.01
CA ARG A 218 11.83 -4.22 -36.50
C ARG A 218 11.89 -3.63 -37.90
N GLU A 219 11.01 -4.02 -38.78
CA GLU A 219 10.93 -3.53 -40.16
C GLU A 219 10.55 -2.04 -40.18
N LEU A 220 9.51 -1.64 -39.44
CA LEU A 220 9.12 -0.24 -39.32
C LEU A 220 10.21 0.64 -38.71
N GLN A 221 10.89 0.18 -37.67
CA GLN A 221 12.00 0.91 -37.04
C GLN A 221 13.23 1.02 -37.92
N ALA A 222 13.43 0.10 -38.87
CA ALA A 222 14.50 0.13 -39.84
C ALA A 222 14.17 0.95 -41.10
N THR A 223 12.94 1.46 -41.23
CA THR A 223 12.50 2.26 -42.39
C THR A 223 13.25 3.60 -42.44
N PRO A 224 13.85 3.99 -43.58
CA PRO A 224 14.49 5.29 -43.73
C PRO A 224 13.48 6.43 -43.43
N GLY A 225 13.91 7.37 -42.59
CA GLY A 225 13.07 8.47 -42.14
C GLY A 225 12.19 8.14 -40.91
N TRP A 226 12.41 6.99 -40.23
CA TRP A 226 11.71 6.71 -38.98
C TRP A 226 12.19 7.69 -37.89
N PRO A 227 11.25 8.49 -37.28
CA PRO A 227 11.64 9.47 -36.29
C PRO A 227 12.18 8.82 -35.01
N ALA A 228 13.25 9.39 -34.46
CA ALA A 228 13.75 8.98 -33.16
C ALA A 228 12.74 9.26 -32.04
N GLY A 229 12.68 8.39 -31.03
CA GLY A 229 11.76 8.54 -29.91
C GLY A 229 10.34 8.01 -30.14
N LEU A 230 10.06 7.43 -31.33
CA LEU A 230 8.80 6.71 -31.58
C LEU A 230 8.94 5.24 -31.21
N GLY A 231 8.00 4.77 -30.39
CA GLY A 231 7.90 3.39 -29.92
C GLY A 231 6.58 2.73 -30.32
N LEU A 232 6.66 1.45 -30.67
CA LEU A 232 5.47 0.61 -30.88
C LEU A 232 5.21 -0.17 -29.58
N SER A 233 3.99 -0.09 -29.07
CA SER A 233 3.54 -0.78 -27.86
C SER A 233 2.42 -1.76 -28.17
N GLU A 234 2.42 -2.89 -27.44
CA GLU A 234 1.31 -3.86 -27.50
C GLU A 234 0.20 -3.45 -26.51
N PRO A 235 -1.06 -3.89 -26.71
CA PRO A 235 -2.14 -3.60 -25.76
C PRO A 235 -1.87 -4.10 -24.35
N GLY A 236 -1.08 -5.17 -24.21
CA GLY A 236 -0.61 -5.73 -22.93
C GLY A 236 0.25 -4.77 -22.12
N ASP A 237 1.05 -3.94 -22.78
CA ASP A 237 1.99 -3.01 -22.12
C ASP A 237 1.26 -1.97 -21.25
N ALA A 238 0.07 -1.54 -21.67
CA ALA A 238 -0.75 -0.60 -20.89
C ALA A 238 -1.27 -1.24 -19.58
N ALA A 239 -1.72 -2.50 -19.66
CA ALA A 239 -2.15 -3.26 -18.50
C ALA A 239 -0.97 -3.59 -17.56
N GLU A 240 0.19 -3.88 -18.13
CA GLU A 240 1.42 -4.16 -17.39
C GLU A 240 1.93 -2.92 -16.66
N ARG A 241 1.95 -1.75 -17.31
CA ARG A 241 2.24 -0.44 -16.68
C ARG A 241 1.39 -0.17 -15.45
N LEU A 242 0.09 -0.43 -15.55
CA LEU A 242 -0.84 -0.31 -14.42
C LEU A 242 -0.59 -1.35 -13.33
N GLY A 243 -0.35 -2.58 -13.74
CA GLY A 243 0.03 -3.66 -12.84
C GLY A 243 1.27 -3.29 -12.01
N GLN A 244 2.25 -2.64 -12.61
CA GLN A 244 3.47 -2.20 -11.94
C GLN A 244 3.21 -1.05 -10.94
N LEU A 245 2.40 -0.04 -11.30
CA LEU A 245 2.05 1.06 -10.40
C LEU A 245 1.34 0.59 -9.13
N SER A 246 0.45 -0.40 -9.24
CA SER A 246 -0.30 -0.93 -8.09
C SER A 246 0.42 -2.07 -7.36
N ARG A 247 1.54 -2.58 -7.91
CA ARG A 247 2.22 -3.81 -7.43
C ARG A 247 2.74 -3.67 -6.00
N ALA A 248 3.46 -2.60 -5.71
CA ALA A 248 4.03 -2.35 -4.38
C ALA A 248 2.93 -2.26 -3.31
N TYR A 249 1.85 -1.55 -3.63
CA TYR A 249 0.70 -1.42 -2.75
C TYR A 249 0.01 -2.77 -2.49
N ARG A 250 -0.26 -3.57 -3.55
CA ARG A 250 -0.84 -4.91 -3.45
C ARG A 250 0.00 -5.84 -2.58
N VAL A 251 1.31 -5.84 -2.79
CA VAL A 251 2.23 -6.69 -2.03
C VAL A 251 2.22 -6.32 -0.56
N ASN A 252 2.32 -5.04 -0.24
CA ASN A 252 2.29 -4.58 1.15
C ASN A 252 0.98 -4.96 1.87
N LEU A 253 -0.17 -4.77 1.21
CA LEU A 253 -1.47 -5.17 1.76
C LEU A 253 -1.61 -6.70 1.89
N THR A 254 -1.08 -7.48 0.94
CA THR A 254 -1.07 -8.94 1.03
C THR A 254 -0.25 -9.43 2.22
N VAL A 255 0.88 -8.78 2.50
CA VAL A 255 1.70 -9.11 3.67
C VAL A 255 1.00 -8.76 4.96
N LEU A 256 0.38 -7.59 5.05
CA LEU A 256 -0.45 -7.23 6.20
C LEU A 256 -1.56 -8.27 6.45
N ALA A 257 -2.18 -8.77 5.38
CA ALA A 257 -3.17 -9.83 5.44
C ALA A 257 -2.58 -11.17 5.95
N LEU A 258 -1.38 -11.55 5.47
CA LEU A 258 -0.67 -12.75 5.96
C LEU A 258 -0.29 -12.63 7.43
N VAL A 259 0.12 -11.45 7.87
CA VAL A 259 0.40 -11.17 9.29
C VAL A 259 -0.86 -11.31 10.14
N ALA A 260 -2.01 -10.82 9.66
CA ALA A 260 -3.29 -11.00 10.34
C ALA A 260 -3.71 -12.48 10.42
N LEU A 261 -3.49 -13.26 9.35
CA LEU A 261 -3.68 -14.71 9.35
C LEU A 261 -2.74 -15.42 10.33
N PHE A 262 -1.48 -15.00 10.42
CA PHE A 262 -0.51 -15.53 11.38
C PHE A 262 -0.95 -15.29 12.83
N THR A 263 -1.44 -14.07 13.14
CA THR A 263 -2.00 -13.77 14.47
C THR A 263 -3.24 -14.59 14.77
N GLY A 264 -4.08 -14.84 13.77
CA GLY A 264 -5.23 -15.74 13.85
C GLY A 264 -4.81 -17.20 14.17
N ALA A 265 -3.83 -17.73 13.43
CA ALA A 265 -3.26 -19.07 13.66
C ALA A 265 -2.68 -19.20 15.08
N PHE A 266 -1.99 -18.12 15.52
CA PHE A 266 -1.41 -18.10 16.85
C PHE A 266 -2.49 -18.11 17.97
N LEU A 267 -3.60 -17.43 17.77
CA LEU A 267 -4.71 -17.48 18.74
C LEU A 267 -5.39 -18.85 18.77
N VAL A 268 -5.57 -19.49 17.60
CA VAL A 268 -6.05 -20.89 17.53
C VAL A 268 -5.08 -21.80 18.33
N PHE A 269 -3.78 -21.64 18.11
CA PHE A 269 -2.75 -22.34 18.91
C PHE A 269 -2.96 -22.13 20.42
N SER A 270 -3.10 -20.89 20.88
CA SER A 270 -3.23 -20.56 22.31
C SER A 270 -4.51 -21.16 22.92
N VAL A 271 -5.63 -21.06 22.20
CA VAL A 271 -6.91 -21.62 22.63
C VAL A 271 -6.87 -23.15 22.73
N LEU A 272 -6.30 -23.80 21.71
CA LEU A 272 -6.22 -25.26 21.68
C LEU A 272 -5.16 -25.82 22.65
N ALA A 273 -4.02 -25.15 22.79
CA ALA A 273 -3.01 -25.54 23.80
C ALA A 273 -3.60 -25.54 25.21
N LEU A 274 -4.40 -24.51 25.53
CA LEU A 274 -5.12 -24.42 26.77
C LEU A 274 -6.20 -25.53 26.92
N SER A 275 -6.96 -25.78 25.85
CA SER A 275 -7.97 -26.84 25.83
C SER A 275 -7.33 -28.21 26.07
N VAL A 276 -6.21 -28.50 25.40
CA VAL A 276 -5.45 -29.74 25.55
C VAL A 276 -4.90 -29.89 26.96
N ALA A 277 -4.31 -28.82 27.53
CA ALA A 277 -3.78 -28.85 28.88
C ALA A 277 -4.85 -29.19 29.93
N LYS A 278 -6.05 -28.59 29.82
CA LYS A 278 -7.18 -28.84 30.73
C LYS A 278 -7.71 -30.27 30.60
N ARG A 279 -7.67 -30.86 29.42
CA ARG A 279 -8.19 -32.20 29.11
C ARG A 279 -7.11 -33.28 29.08
N ALA A 280 -5.87 -32.96 29.53
CA ALA A 280 -4.74 -33.90 29.48
C ALA A 280 -5.04 -35.24 30.17
N GLN A 281 -5.67 -35.22 31.38
CA GLN A 281 -6.10 -36.43 32.09
C GLN A 281 -7.15 -37.24 31.31
N GLN A 282 -8.10 -36.57 30.66
CA GLN A 282 -9.12 -37.22 29.82
C GLN A 282 -8.47 -37.89 28.61
N PHE A 283 -7.52 -37.23 27.94
CA PHE A 283 -6.76 -37.86 26.85
C PHE A 283 -5.89 -39.02 27.31
N ALA A 284 -5.34 -38.95 28.51
CA ALA A 284 -4.59 -40.04 29.12
C ALA A 284 -5.53 -41.23 29.44
N LEU A 285 -6.73 -40.97 29.95
CA LEU A 285 -7.75 -42.01 30.18
C LEU A 285 -8.18 -42.68 28.88
N LEU A 286 -8.47 -41.90 27.81
CA LEU A 286 -8.77 -42.43 26.48
C LEU A 286 -7.65 -43.31 25.94
N ALA A 287 -6.38 -42.97 26.25
CA ALA A 287 -5.25 -43.82 25.84
C ALA A 287 -5.21 -45.15 26.60
N VAL A 288 -5.54 -45.16 27.90
CA VAL A 288 -5.64 -46.40 28.69
C VAL A 288 -6.80 -47.26 28.19
N LEU A 289 -7.90 -46.62 27.74
CA LEU A 289 -9.05 -47.31 27.13
C LEU A 289 -8.78 -47.80 25.67
N GLY A 290 -7.53 -47.67 25.19
CA GLY A 290 -7.10 -48.25 23.91
C GLY A 290 -7.18 -47.28 22.72
N LEU A 291 -7.49 -45.96 22.93
CA LEU A 291 -7.51 -45.02 21.82
C LEU A 291 -6.07 -44.71 21.34
N SER A 292 -5.80 -44.96 20.05
CA SER A 292 -4.47 -44.75 19.50
C SER A 292 -3.98 -43.31 19.56
N ALA A 293 -2.68 -43.10 19.61
CA ALA A 293 -2.05 -41.78 19.63
C ALA A 293 -2.45 -40.92 18.42
N LYS A 294 -2.55 -41.52 17.22
CA LYS A 294 -3.02 -40.84 16.00
C LYS A 294 -4.49 -40.44 16.10
N ALA A 295 -5.34 -41.25 16.70
CA ALA A 295 -6.75 -40.93 16.89
C ALA A 295 -6.96 -39.75 17.87
N ARG A 296 -6.17 -39.69 18.96
CA ARG A 296 -6.18 -38.55 19.90
C ARG A 296 -5.72 -37.24 19.24
N MET A 297 -4.66 -37.30 18.44
CA MET A 297 -4.21 -36.15 17.63
C MET A 297 -5.30 -35.68 16.66
N ALA A 298 -5.96 -36.61 15.97
CA ALA A 298 -7.02 -36.32 15.02
C ALA A 298 -8.21 -35.58 15.67
N LEU A 299 -8.58 -35.88 16.91
CA LEU A 299 -9.64 -35.15 17.66
C LEU A 299 -9.33 -33.66 17.75
N VAL A 300 -8.12 -33.29 18.13
CA VAL A 300 -7.71 -31.88 18.26
C VAL A 300 -7.65 -31.21 16.89
N LEU A 301 -7.17 -31.91 15.85
CA LEU A 301 -7.15 -31.37 14.49
C LEU A 301 -8.57 -31.15 13.92
N TRP A 302 -9.55 -32.01 14.27
CA TRP A 302 -10.95 -31.80 13.91
C TRP A 302 -11.54 -30.56 14.60
N GLU A 303 -11.19 -30.28 15.85
CA GLU A 303 -11.56 -29.05 16.56
C GLU A 303 -10.96 -27.83 15.84
N SER A 304 -9.68 -27.87 15.46
CA SER A 304 -9.02 -26.82 14.64
C SER A 304 -9.74 -26.61 13.30
N LEU A 305 -10.07 -27.70 12.63
CA LEU A 305 -10.76 -27.69 11.32
C LEU A 305 -12.13 -27.01 11.45
N ALA A 306 -12.91 -27.37 12.46
CA ALA A 306 -14.22 -26.77 12.71
C ALA A 306 -14.15 -25.26 13.00
N LEU A 307 -13.23 -24.85 13.89
CA LEU A 307 -13.01 -23.44 14.19
C LEU A 307 -12.50 -22.67 12.95
N GLY A 308 -11.60 -23.26 12.19
CA GLY A 308 -11.07 -22.71 10.95
C GLY A 308 -12.14 -22.56 9.86
N LEU A 309 -12.99 -23.58 9.68
CA LEU A 309 -14.05 -23.55 8.69
C LEU A 309 -15.08 -22.46 8.99
N VAL A 310 -15.57 -22.41 10.22
CA VAL A 310 -16.55 -21.39 10.66
C VAL A 310 -15.93 -20.00 10.57
N GLY A 311 -14.68 -19.83 11.02
CA GLY A 311 -13.95 -18.58 10.95
C GLY A 311 -13.70 -18.12 9.51
N SER A 312 -13.31 -19.03 8.61
CA SER A 312 -13.10 -18.72 7.20
C SER A 312 -14.39 -18.34 6.48
N CYS A 313 -15.48 -19.09 6.67
CA CYS A 313 -16.78 -18.74 6.06
C CYS A 313 -17.30 -17.39 6.54
N ALA A 314 -17.26 -17.15 7.85
CA ALA A 314 -17.64 -15.85 8.42
C ALA A 314 -16.70 -14.72 7.95
N GLY A 315 -15.40 -15.02 7.80
CA GLY A 315 -14.38 -14.10 7.29
C GLY A 315 -14.61 -13.72 5.83
N LEU A 316 -14.95 -14.66 4.97
CA LEU A 316 -15.31 -14.37 3.57
C LEU A 316 -16.56 -13.49 3.48
N ALA A 317 -17.60 -13.77 4.27
CA ALA A 317 -18.82 -12.96 4.31
C ALA A 317 -18.53 -11.52 4.80
N LEU A 318 -17.81 -11.39 5.92
CA LEU A 318 -17.41 -10.09 6.47
C LEU A 318 -16.48 -9.33 5.51
N GLY A 319 -15.51 -10.02 4.89
CA GLY A 319 -14.57 -9.43 3.92
C GLY A 319 -15.30 -8.89 2.69
N THR A 320 -16.30 -9.61 2.18
CA THR A 320 -17.14 -9.14 1.08
C THR A 320 -17.93 -7.89 1.48
N ALA A 321 -18.53 -7.87 2.68
CA ALA A 321 -19.27 -6.72 3.20
C ALA A 321 -18.36 -5.49 3.39
N LEU A 322 -17.16 -5.67 3.93
CA LEU A 322 -16.15 -4.62 4.10
C LEU A 322 -15.67 -4.07 2.74
N ALA A 323 -15.45 -4.95 1.76
CA ALA A 323 -15.08 -4.53 0.41
C ALA A 323 -16.19 -3.70 -0.25
N MET A 324 -17.45 -4.13 -0.17
CA MET A 324 -18.60 -3.36 -0.67
C MET A 324 -18.72 -1.98 0.00
N LEU A 325 -18.55 -1.95 1.32
CA LEU A 325 -18.60 -0.69 2.07
C LEU A 325 -17.46 0.25 1.67
N ALA A 326 -16.25 -0.27 1.58
CA ALA A 326 -15.07 0.51 1.20
C ALA A 326 -15.20 1.08 -0.23
N LEU A 327 -15.63 0.27 -1.20
CA LEU A 327 -15.83 0.74 -2.58
C LEU A 327 -16.92 1.84 -2.66
N ARG A 328 -17.99 1.73 -1.87
CA ARG A 328 -19.04 2.77 -1.80
C ARG A 328 -18.57 4.07 -1.16
N LEU A 329 -17.77 3.99 -0.09
CA LEU A 329 -17.33 5.17 0.66
C LEU A 329 -16.10 5.85 0.05
N LEU A 330 -15.18 5.08 -0.53
CA LEU A 330 -13.88 5.56 -1.01
C LEU A 330 -13.81 5.66 -2.54
N GLY A 331 -14.83 5.20 -3.27
CA GLY A 331 -14.86 5.28 -4.73
C GLY A 331 -13.73 4.51 -5.42
N GLY A 332 -13.19 3.46 -4.81
CA GLY A 332 -12.09 2.65 -5.35
C GLY A 332 -10.69 3.23 -5.14
N ASP A 333 -10.55 4.48 -4.71
CA ASP A 333 -9.25 5.07 -4.40
C ASP A 333 -8.87 4.83 -2.92
N LEU A 334 -8.02 3.86 -2.70
CA LEU A 334 -7.48 3.50 -1.38
C LEU A 334 -6.39 4.46 -0.88
N GLY A 335 -6.31 5.68 -1.42
CA GLY A 335 -5.39 6.71 -0.97
C GLY A 335 -4.15 6.92 -1.84
N GLY A 336 -4.03 6.19 -2.96
CA GLY A 336 -2.91 6.35 -3.90
C GLY A 336 -3.15 7.37 -5.01
N GLY A 337 -4.37 7.89 -5.17
CA GLY A 337 -4.74 8.80 -6.27
C GLY A 337 -4.72 8.17 -7.67
N TYR A 338 -4.53 6.85 -7.76
CA TYR A 338 -4.39 6.15 -9.05
C TYR A 338 -5.71 5.93 -9.78
N PHE A 339 -6.82 5.89 -9.06
CA PHE A 339 -8.14 5.51 -9.57
C PHE A 339 -9.18 6.63 -9.39
N THR A 340 -8.76 7.88 -9.44
CA THR A 340 -9.65 9.03 -9.32
C THR A 340 -10.67 9.07 -10.46
N GLY A 341 -11.95 9.26 -10.11
CA GLY A 341 -13.04 9.37 -11.08
C GLY A 341 -13.63 8.04 -11.57
N VAL A 342 -13.20 6.91 -11.02
CA VAL A 342 -13.75 5.58 -11.31
C VAL A 342 -14.61 5.11 -10.14
N ALA A 343 -15.81 4.60 -10.41
CA ALA A 343 -16.72 4.02 -9.43
C ALA A 343 -16.76 2.48 -9.61
N PRO A 344 -15.78 1.73 -9.05
CA PRO A 344 -15.65 0.32 -9.33
C PRO A 344 -16.80 -0.48 -8.76
N GLN A 345 -17.32 -1.43 -9.57
CA GLN A 345 -18.25 -2.43 -9.13
C GLN A 345 -17.52 -3.61 -8.50
N LEU A 346 -18.12 -4.20 -7.46
CA LEU A 346 -17.50 -5.33 -6.77
C LEU A 346 -17.38 -6.55 -7.69
N GLN A 347 -16.16 -6.92 -8.03
CA GLN A 347 -15.85 -8.15 -8.79
C GLN A 347 -15.60 -9.30 -7.82
N TRP A 348 -16.62 -10.14 -7.62
CA TRP A 348 -16.49 -11.31 -6.76
C TRP A 348 -15.92 -12.50 -7.52
N SER A 349 -14.86 -13.11 -6.98
CA SER A 349 -14.19 -14.26 -7.58
C SER A 349 -14.28 -15.49 -6.67
N ALA A 350 -14.91 -16.56 -7.18
CA ALA A 350 -15.00 -17.84 -6.47
C ALA A 350 -13.62 -18.47 -6.22
N GLY A 351 -12.69 -18.32 -7.17
CA GLY A 351 -11.31 -18.82 -7.03
C GLY A 351 -10.56 -18.13 -5.90
N ALA A 352 -10.66 -16.79 -5.81
CA ALA A 352 -10.06 -16.03 -4.70
C ALA A 352 -10.72 -16.40 -3.36
N ALA A 353 -12.05 -16.48 -3.30
CA ALA A 353 -12.76 -16.91 -2.09
C ALA A 353 -12.29 -18.29 -1.62
N GLY A 354 -12.16 -19.25 -2.55
CA GLY A 354 -11.60 -20.57 -2.26
C GLY A 354 -10.17 -20.51 -1.72
N LEU A 355 -9.29 -19.72 -2.35
CA LEU A 355 -7.89 -19.55 -1.91
C LEU A 355 -7.80 -18.96 -0.50
N TYR A 356 -8.47 -17.84 -0.24
CA TYR A 356 -8.42 -17.19 1.08
C TYR A 356 -9.13 -18.00 2.17
N GLY A 357 -10.21 -18.70 1.82
CA GLY A 357 -10.85 -19.68 2.72
C GLY A 357 -9.92 -20.82 3.10
N LEU A 358 -9.19 -21.39 2.13
CA LEU A 358 -8.18 -22.43 2.37
C LEU A 358 -7.00 -21.90 3.18
N LEU A 359 -6.54 -20.68 2.96
CA LEU A 359 -5.48 -20.06 3.76
C LEU A 359 -5.90 -19.90 5.22
N GLY A 360 -7.14 -19.46 5.48
CA GLY A 360 -7.69 -19.38 6.85
C GLY A 360 -7.78 -20.76 7.52
N LEU A 361 -8.23 -21.76 6.78
CA LEU A 361 -8.27 -23.14 7.25
C LEU A 361 -6.87 -23.70 7.53
N ALA A 362 -5.92 -23.44 6.65
CA ALA A 362 -4.52 -23.83 6.82
C ALA A 362 -3.89 -23.14 8.05
N ALA A 363 -4.18 -21.85 8.25
CA ALA A 363 -3.72 -21.12 9.43
C ALA A 363 -4.28 -21.72 10.73
N ALA A 364 -5.58 -22.09 10.75
CA ALA A 364 -6.18 -22.75 11.89
C ALA A 364 -5.58 -24.15 12.16
N LEU A 365 -5.35 -24.94 11.13
CA LEU A 365 -4.71 -26.24 11.24
C LEU A 365 -3.24 -26.12 11.70
N ALA A 366 -2.49 -25.14 11.17
CA ALA A 366 -1.12 -24.87 11.60
C ALA A 366 -1.07 -24.48 13.09
N GLY A 367 -1.99 -23.62 13.53
CA GLY A 367 -2.14 -23.27 14.95
C GLY A 367 -2.49 -24.47 15.83
N GLY A 368 -3.36 -25.36 15.35
CA GLY A 368 -3.76 -26.57 16.07
C GLY A 368 -2.75 -27.72 16.06
N TRP A 369 -1.78 -27.69 15.13
CA TRP A 369 -0.83 -28.81 14.91
C TRP A 369 0.03 -29.13 16.15
N TRP A 370 0.61 -28.11 16.77
CA TRP A 370 1.47 -28.31 17.94
C TRP A 370 0.70 -28.84 19.16
N PRO A 371 -0.46 -28.29 19.58
CA PRO A 371 -1.29 -28.86 20.62
C PRO A 371 -1.71 -30.31 20.32
N ALA A 372 -2.09 -30.60 19.08
CA ALA A 372 -2.46 -31.95 18.64
C ALA A 372 -1.28 -32.94 18.80
N ARG A 373 -0.06 -32.50 18.47
CA ARG A 373 1.16 -33.32 18.63
C ARG A 373 1.51 -33.55 20.09
N GLN A 374 1.25 -32.58 20.97
CA GLN A 374 1.39 -32.77 22.42
C GLN A 374 0.48 -33.88 22.95
N VAL A 375 -0.79 -33.90 22.51
CA VAL A 375 -1.72 -34.99 22.88
C VAL A 375 -1.25 -36.34 22.37
N GLN A 376 -0.65 -36.41 21.19
CA GLN A 376 -0.09 -37.63 20.64
C GLN A 376 1.04 -38.21 21.51
N GLN A 377 1.88 -37.34 22.07
CA GLN A 377 3.08 -37.70 22.83
C GLN A 377 2.87 -37.82 24.35
N LEU A 378 1.65 -37.55 24.87
CA LEU A 378 1.32 -37.64 26.27
C LEU A 378 1.59 -39.06 26.83
N PRO A 379 2.44 -39.23 27.87
CA PRO A 379 2.62 -40.52 28.55
C PRO A 379 1.46 -40.77 29.53
N PRO A 380 0.60 -41.76 29.24
CA PRO A 380 -0.67 -41.92 29.97
C PRO A 380 -0.47 -42.13 31.47
N ALA A 381 0.50 -42.97 31.88
CA ALA A 381 0.72 -43.33 33.28
C ALA A 381 1.24 -42.16 34.13
N GLN A 382 2.10 -41.31 33.57
CA GLN A 382 2.63 -40.13 34.29
C GLN A 382 1.57 -39.04 34.37
N THR A 383 0.79 -38.83 33.27
CA THR A 383 -0.25 -37.80 33.23
C THR A 383 -1.37 -38.10 34.21
N LEU A 384 -1.76 -39.37 34.38
CA LEU A 384 -2.78 -39.77 35.35
C LEU A 384 -2.30 -39.63 36.81
N LYS A 385 -1.01 -39.78 37.06
CA LYS A 385 -0.41 -39.57 38.38
C LYS A 385 -0.12 -38.10 38.71
N GLY A 386 -0.45 -37.17 37.80
CA GLY A 386 -0.16 -35.73 38.00
C GLY A 386 1.32 -35.34 37.91
N LEU A 387 2.19 -36.30 37.53
CA LEU A 387 3.62 -36.09 37.34
C LEU A 387 3.81 -35.45 35.95
N GLY A 388 3.99 -34.13 35.91
CA GLY A 388 4.17 -33.39 34.65
C GLY A 388 5.45 -33.79 33.89
N ASP A 389 5.45 -33.59 32.55
CA ASP A 389 6.55 -33.90 31.65
C ASP A 389 7.81 -33.10 31.95
N ALA A 390 8.85 -33.79 32.48
CA ALA A 390 10.19 -33.20 32.66
C ALA A 390 11.19 -33.50 31.53
N ARG A 391 10.80 -34.24 30.46
CA ARG A 391 11.76 -34.84 29.51
C ARG A 391 11.91 -34.22 28.11
N GLY A 392 11.10 -33.26 27.71
CA GLY A 392 11.06 -32.81 26.26
C GLY A 392 11.91 -31.61 25.88
N GLN A 393 12.40 -30.79 26.84
CA GLN A 393 12.76 -29.39 26.52
C GLN A 393 14.24 -29.06 26.29
N ARG A 394 15.15 -29.99 26.50
CA ARG A 394 16.59 -29.67 26.39
C ARG A 394 17.11 -29.47 24.96
N ARG A 395 16.45 -30.02 23.97
CA ARG A 395 16.93 -30.03 22.56
C ARG A 395 16.59 -28.78 21.76
N GLN A 396 15.70 -27.92 22.25
CA GLN A 396 15.11 -26.82 21.45
C GLN A 396 15.64 -25.42 21.78
N ARG A 397 16.58 -25.26 22.73
CA ARG A 397 17.06 -23.95 23.21
C ARG A 397 17.72 -23.08 22.10
N TRP A 398 18.34 -23.69 21.10
CA TRP A 398 19.06 -22.99 20.05
C TRP A 398 18.21 -22.71 18.82
N LEU A 399 17.02 -23.29 18.70
CA LEU A 399 16.18 -23.16 17.51
C LEU A 399 15.63 -21.71 17.36
N GLY A 400 15.26 -21.06 18.44
CA GLY A 400 14.84 -19.67 18.42
C GLY A 400 15.93 -18.71 17.92
N PRO A 401 17.11 -18.66 18.59
CA PRO A 401 18.23 -17.85 18.15
C PRO A 401 18.72 -18.18 16.73
N THR A 402 18.74 -19.44 16.31
CA THR A 402 19.14 -19.83 14.94
C THR A 402 18.15 -19.32 13.90
N LEU A 403 16.84 -19.35 14.16
CA LEU A 403 15.83 -18.77 13.29
C LEU A 403 15.98 -17.24 13.20
N MET A 404 16.27 -16.56 14.31
CA MET A 404 16.54 -15.11 14.30
C MET A 404 17.77 -14.77 13.47
N LEU A 405 18.87 -15.51 13.62
CA LEU A 405 20.07 -15.34 12.80
C LEU A 405 19.82 -15.63 11.33
N GLY A 406 19.06 -16.69 11.01
CA GLY A 406 18.62 -16.98 9.66
C GLY A 406 17.75 -15.88 9.06
N GLY A 407 16.83 -15.34 9.85
CA GLY A 407 16.03 -14.17 9.47
C GLY A 407 16.91 -12.94 9.18
N LEU A 408 17.88 -12.66 10.06
CA LEU A 408 18.80 -11.54 9.85
C LEU A 408 19.68 -11.74 8.60
N ALA A 409 20.14 -12.95 8.33
CA ALA A 409 20.90 -13.25 7.11
C ALA A 409 20.04 -13.04 5.83
N LEU A 410 18.76 -13.41 5.88
CA LEU A 410 17.83 -13.23 4.74
C LEU A 410 17.53 -11.75 4.42
N THR A 411 17.77 -10.82 5.35
CA THR A 411 17.61 -9.38 5.07
C THR A 411 18.60 -8.86 4.04
N GLN A 412 19.72 -9.58 3.82
CA GLN A 412 20.74 -9.21 2.83
C GLN A 412 20.38 -9.69 1.41
N ALA A 413 19.33 -10.52 1.28
CA ALA A 413 18.94 -11.03 -0.04
C ALA A 413 18.23 -9.95 -0.87
N PRO A 414 18.52 -9.85 -2.18
CA PRO A 414 17.84 -8.92 -3.07
C PRO A 414 16.38 -9.33 -3.29
N ALA A 415 15.60 -8.39 -3.82
CA ALA A 415 14.21 -8.66 -4.21
C ALA A 415 14.16 -9.71 -5.35
N ILE A 416 13.30 -10.70 -5.23
CA ILE A 416 13.09 -11.77 -6.23
C ILE A 416 11.90 -11.37 -7.09
N PHE A 417 12.09 -11.24 -8.40
CA PHE A 417 11.07 -10.74 -9.35
C PHE A 417 10.46 -9.39 -8.94
N GLY A 418 11.25 -8.50 -8.34
CA GLY A 418 10.78 -7.21 -7.84
C GLY A 418 9.85 -7.29 -6.61
N LEU A 419 9.85 -8.44 -5.91
CA LEU A 419 9.11 -8.65 -4.66
C LEU A 419 10.09 -8.91 -3.53
N PRO A 420 9.96 -8.28 -2.36
CA PRO A 420 10.81 -8.49 -1.18
C PRO A 420 10.45 -9.78 -0.43
N VAL A 421 10.33 -10.91 -1.13
CA VAL A 421 9.91 -12.20 -0.55
C VAL A 421 10.87 -12.65 0.56
N ALA A 422 12.18 -12.49 0.33
CA ALA A 422 13.19 -12.84 1.33
C ALA A 422 13.08 -11.98 2.59
N ALA A 423 12.81 -10.68 2.45
CA ALA A 423 12.62 -9.77 3.58
C ALA A 423 11.36 -10.10 4.40
N TYR A 424 10.27 -10.51 3.74
CA TYR A 424 9.07 -10.96 4.45
C TYR A 424 9.28 -12.29 5.19
N LEU A 425 10.01 -13.21 4.56
CA LEU A 425 10.41 -14.45 5.23
C LEU A 425 11.34 -14.15 6.42
N ALA A 426 12.23 -13.17 6.29
CA ALA A 426 13.07 -12.69 7.39
C ALA A 426 12.23 -12.17 8.57
N VAL A 427 11.21 -11.36 8.32
CA VAL A 427 10.27 -10.87 9.35
C VAL A 427 9.56 -12.05 10.03
N ALA A 428 9.05 -13.01 9.26
CA ALA A 428 8.41 -14.22 9.81
C ALA A 428 9.37 -15.03 10.69
N LEU A 429 10.61 -15.25 10.25
CA LEU A 429 11.64 -15.97 11.01
C LEU A 429 12.06 -15.21 12.26
N LEU A 430 12.17 -13.89 12.21
CA LEU A 430 12.43 -13.05 13.39
C LEU A 430 11.31 -13.17 14.42
N LEU A 431 10.04 -13.11 13.99
CA LEU A 431 8.88 -13.26 14.87
C LEU A 431 8.83 -14.66 15.49
N VAL A 432 8.91 -15.72 14.69
CA VAL A 432 8.87 -17.10 15.19
C VAL A 432 10.09 -17.40 16.05
N GLY A 433 11.28 -16.96 15.64
CA GLY A 433 12.53 -17.14 16.38
C GLY A 433 12.54 -16.36 17.69
N GLY A 434 12.03 -15.12 17.68
CA GLY A 434 11.89 -14.29 18.89
C GLY A 434 10.93 -14.92 19.90
N ILE A 435 9.78 -15.41 19.45
CA ILE A 435 8.83 -16.16 20.27
C ILE A 435 9.47 -17.45 20.82
N GLY A 436 10.19 -18.19 19.98
CA GLY A 436 10.92 -19.40 20.39
C GLY A 436 12.04 -19.14 21.40
N SER A 437 12.57 -17.92 21.43
CA SER A 437 13.63 -17.50 22.37
C SER A 437 13.08 -16.98 23.71
N LEU A 438 11.76 -16.79 23.85
CA LEU A 438 11.12 -16.28 25.07
C LEU A 438 11.50 -17.03 26.34
N PRO A 439 11.54 -18.38 26.41
CA PRO A 439 11.92 -19.07 27.65
C PRO A 439 13.32 -18.71 28.14
N TRP A 440 14.26 -18.50 27.21
CA TRP A 440 15.61 -18.05 27.50
C TRP A 440 15.64 -16.58 27.95
N LEU A 441 14.93 -15.69 27.23
CA LEU A 441 14.88 -14.28 27.59
C LEU A 441 14.18 -14.05 28.94
N ILE A 442 13.09 -14.77 29.21
CA ILE A 442 12.39 -14.74 30.49
C ILE A 442 13.34 -15.11 31.60
N SER A 443 14.16 -16.18 31.44
CA SER A 443 15.12 -16.57 32.48
C SER A 443 16.15 -15.48 32.76
N LEU A 444 16.70 -14.88 31.70
CA LEU A 444 17.70 -13.82 31.81
C LEU A 444 17.16 -12.55 32.52
N LEU A 445 15.97 -12.11 32.12
CA LEU A 445 15.32 -10.93 32.71
C LEU A 445 14.91 -11.16 34.19
N LEU A 446 14.40 -12.35 34.51
CA LEU A 446 14.03 -12.69 35.90
C LEU A 446 15.25 -12.90 36.79
N ASP A 447 16.36 -13.46 36.27
CA ASP A 447 17.62 -13.57 37.00
C ASP A 447 18.15 -12.18 37.37
N TRP A 448 18.07 -11.22 36.43
CA TRP A 448 18.46 -9.83 36.71
C TRP A 448 17.53 -9.15 37.73
N LEU A 449 16.20 -9.34 37.58
CA LEU A 449 15.21 -8.73 38.48
C LEU A 449 15.27 -9.27 39.89
N SER A 450 15.61 -10.56 40.09
CA SER A 450 15.72 -11.20 41.39
C SER A 450 16.82 -10.58 42.27
N LEU A 451 17.91 -10.08 41.67
CA LEU A 451 19.02 -9.42 42.34
C LEU A 451 18.59 -8.14 43.08
N GLY A 452 17.64 -7.38 42.54
CA GLY A 452 17.13 -6.13 43.14
C GLY A 452 16.04 -6.32 44.20
N LEU A 453 15.53 -7.55 44.40
CA LEU A 453 14.35 -7.81 45.24
C LEU A 453 14.67 -8.64 46.51
N GLN A 454 15.93 -8.91 46.81
CA GLN A 454 16.38 -9.81 47.90
C GLN A 454 15.89 -9.40 49.30
N GLY A 455 15.45 -8.16 49.50
CA GLY A 455 14.93 -7.67 50.78
C GLY A 455 13.39 -7.73 50.97
N ARG A 456 12.62 -8.18 49.98
CA ARG A 456 11.15 -8.15 50.02
C ARG A 456 10.53 -9.52 49.69
N LEU A 457 9.98 -10.17 50.74
CA LEU A 457 9.49 -11.56 50.64
C LEU A 457 8.45 -11.79 49.52
N LEU A 458 7.37 -11.01 49.47
CA LEU A 458 6.28 -11.23 48.48
C LEU A 458 6.68 -10.97 47.01
N PRO A 459 7.40 -9.85 46.67
CA PRO A 459 7.92 -9.66 45.36
C PRO A 459 8.94 -10.72 44.91
N LEU A 460 9.87 -11.09 45.81
CA LEU A 460 10.84 -12.15 45.53
C LEU A 460 10.17 -13.50 45.27
N LEU A 461 9.14 -13.84 46.05
CA LEU A 461 8.37 -15.06 45.89
C LEU A 461 7.61 -15.06 44.54
N ALA A 462 7.06 -13.90 44.10
CA ALA A 462 6.43 -13.75 42.78
C ALA A 462 7.42 -13.98 41.63
N VAL A 463 8.63 -13.40 41.73
CA VAL A 463 9.68 -13.55 40.71
C VAL A 463 10.21 -14.98 40.64
N GLU A 464 10.51 -15.60 41.80
CA GLU A 464 10.99 -16.99 41.84
C GLU A 464 9.95 -18.00 41.36
N ARG A 465 8.66 -17.75 41.63
CA ARG A 465 7.58 -18.55 41.07
C ARG A 465 7.48 -18.36 39.54
N ALA A 466 7.53 -17.13 39.08
CA ALA A 466 7.55 -16.83 37.65
C ALA A 466 8.73 -17.52 36.93
N ARG A 467 9.89 -17.56 37.55
CA ARG A 467 11.11 -18.21 37.03
C ARG A 467 10.97 -19.73 36.91
N ARG A 468 10.38 -20.39 37.91
CA ARG A 468 10.18 -21.86 37.89
C ARG A 468 9.17 -22.30 36.85
N GLN A 469 8.27 -21.42 36.42
CA GLN A 469 7.20 -21.69 35.44
C GLN A 469 7.43 -21.03 34.11
N ARG A 470 8.66 -20.69 33.74
CA ARG A 470 9.07 -19.99 32.54
C ARG A 470 8.50 -20.58 31.23
N ASP A 471 8.37 -21.90 31.15
CA ASP A 471 7.89 -22.57 29.92
C ASP A 471 6.36 -22.35 29.73
N SER A 472 5.60 -22.43 30.82
CA SER A 472 4.18 -22.10 30.82
C SER A 472 3.96 -20.58 30.59
N ALA A 473 4.83 -19.75 31.20
CA ALA A 473 4.81 -18.32 30.99
C ALA A 473 5.14 -17.93 29.54
N ALA A 474 6.12 -18.58 28.93
CA ALA A 474 6.49 -18.33 27.54
C ALA A 474 5.33 -18.59 26.58
N VAL A 475 4.57 -19.67 26.76
CA VAL A 475 3.37 -19.96 25.97
C VAL A 475 2.29 -18.90 26.18
N ALA A 476 2.10 -18.44 27.44
CA ALA A 476 1.14 -17.38 27.73
C ALA A 476 1.51 -16.03 27.12
N LEU A 477 2.80 -15.69 27.19
CA LEU A 477 3.33 -14.40 26.74
C LEU A 477 3.53 -14.33 25.23
N SER A 478 3.69 -15.47 24.56
CA SER A 478 4.00 -15.50 23.14
C SER A 478 2.95 -14.73 22.31
N GLY A 479 1.66 -14.78 22.67
CA GLY A 479 0.60 -13.99 22.02
C GLY A 479 0.74 -12.49 22.24
N VAL A 480 1.10 -12.08 23.45
CA VAL A 480 1.34 -10.66 23.74
C VAL A 480 2.55 -10.15 22.98
N VAL A 481 3.65 -10.91 23.03
CA VAL A 481 4.90 -10.55 22.37
C VAL A 481 4.68 -10.44 20.86
N ALA A 482 3.97 -11.40 20.24
CA ALA A 482 3.65 -11.34 18.81
C ALA A 482 2.79 -10.11 18.46
N ALA A 483 1.70 -9.89 19.22
CA ALA A 483 0.78 -8.79 18.99
C ALA A 483 1.45 -7.42 19.23
N LEU A 484 2.21 -7.29 20.31
CA LEU A 484 2.92 -6.05 20.64
C LEU A 484 4.07 -5.79 19.67
N ALA A 485 4.86 -6.80 19.30
CA ALA A 485 5.93 -6.65 18.32
C ALA A 485 5.39 -6.15 16.98
N LEU A 486 4.25 -6.69 16.52
CA LEU A 486 3.59 -6.22 15.33
C LEU A 486 3.09 -4.78 15.48
N ALA A 487 2.43 -4.47 16.61
CA ALA A 487 1.91 -3.13 16.88
C ALA A 487 3.04 -2.07 16.93
N VAL A 488 4.16 -2.42 17.55
CA VAL A 488 5.38 -1.58 17.61
C VAL A 488 5.95 -1.40 16.20
N ALA A 489 6.14 -2.49 15.45
CA ALA A 489 6.71 -2.44 14.11
C ALA A 489 5.88 -1.55 13.17
N LEU A 490 4.55 -1.71 13.18
CA LEU A 490 3.65 -0.88 12.39
C LEU A 490 3.63 0.58 12.86
N SER A 491 3.66 0.83 14.18
CA SER A 491 3.71 2.20 14.71
C SER A 491 4.98 2.93 14.30
N VAL A 492 6.13 2.25 14.35
CA VAL A 492 7.42 2.80 13.94
C VAL A 492 7.43 3.04 12.42
N MET A 493 6.95 2.08 11.63
CA MET A 493 6.88 2.22 10.17
C MET A 493 6.04 3.44 9.76
N VAL A 494 4.83 3.60 10.34
CA VAL A 494 3.94 4.73 10.05
C VAL A 494 4.54 6.06 10.51
N ALA A 495 5.16 6.10 11.69
CA ALA A 495 5.83 7.31 12.18
C ALA A 495 7.02 7.70 11.28
N SER A 496 7.88 6.74 10.96
CA SER A 496 9.04 6.93 10.06
C SER A 496 8.62 7.48 8.71
N PHE A 497 7.57 6.91 8.12
CA PHE A 497 7.02 7.40 6.86
C PHE A 497 6.46 8.82 6.97
N ARG A 498 5.62 9.07 7.98
CA ARG A 498 4.98 10.38 8.19
C ARG A 498 6.02 11.48 8.42
N ASP A 499 7.02 11.22 9.26
CA ASP A 499 8.07 12.18 9.56
C ASP A 499 8.95 12.44 8.33
N SER A 500 9.29 11.38 7.58
CA SER A 500 10.06 11.49 6.33
C SER A 500 9.31 12.30 5.26
N VAL A 501 8.00 12.04 5.08
CA VAL A 501 7.16 12.81 4.14
C VAL A 501 7.00 14.27 4.61
N THR A 502 6.87 14.53 5.91
CA THR A 502 6.77 15.89 6.46
C THR A 502 8.05 16.65 6.18
N ALA A 503 9.21 16.08 6.51
CA ALA A 503 10.51 16.70 6.24
C ALA A 503 10.76 16.93 4.75
N TRP A 504 10.29 16.01 3.90
CA TRP A 504 10.35 16.14 2.45
C TRP A 504 9.47 17.30 1.94
N LEU A 505 8.21 17.39 2.41
CA LEU A 505 7.31 18.48 2.07
C LEU A 505 7.84 19.86 2.54
N ASP A 506 8.48 19.91 3.71
CA ASP A 506 9.08 21.14 4.22
C ASP A 506 10.20 21.67 3.31
N ARG A 507 10.98 20.79 2.70
CA ARG A 507 12.03 21.16 1.75
C ARG A 507 11.49 21.47 0.35
N LEU A 508 10.47 20.74 -0.09
CA LEU A 508 9.93 20.89 -1.44
C LEU A 508 8.99 22.11 -1.57
N LEU A 509 8.34 22.48 -0.47
CA LEU A 509 7.31 23.54 -0.42
C LEU A 509 7.76 24.76 0.42
N PRO A 510 8.86 25.45 0.03
CA PRO A 510 9.37 26.59 0.79
C PRO A 510 8.63 27.91 0.50
N ALA A 511 7.76 27.98 -0.53
CA ALA A 511 7.03 29.19 -0.92
C ALA A 511 5.70 29.33 -0.17
N ASP A 512 5.15 30.56 -0.11
CA ASP A 512 3.91 30.85 0.59
C ASP A 512 2.69 30.41 -0.20
N ILE A 513 2.71 30.64 -1.52
CA ILE A 513 1.61 30.32 -2.44
C ILE A 513 2.13 29.50 -3.61
N TYR A 514 1.38 28.46 -3.93
CA TYR A 514 1.55 27.66 -5.13
C TYR A 514 0.34 27.86 -6.04
N VAL A 515 0.60 28.12 -7.32
CA VAL A 515 -0.41 28.30 -8.35
C VAL A 515 -0.19 27.28 -9.44
N ARG A 516 -1.24 26.55 -9.76
CA ARG A 516 -1.21 25.51 -10.80
C ARG A 516 -2.19 25.84 -11.90
N SER A 517 -1.76 25.65 -13.13
CA SER A 517 -2.64 25.67 -14.30
C SER A 517 -3.20 24.28 -14.62
N ALA A 518 -2.48 23.21 -14.27
CA ALA A 518 -2.81 21.83 -14.52
C ALA A 518 -2.95 21.05 -13.19
N THR A 519 -4.03 20.31 -13.03
CA THR A 519 -4.29 19.50 -11.83
C THR A 519 -3.52 18.17 -11.87
N THR A 520 -3.28 17.65 -13.07
CA THR A 520 -2.57 16.39 -13.30
C THR A 520 -1.41 16.57 -14.26
N LEU A 521 -0.40 15.69 -14.15
CA LEU A 521 0.75 15.67 -15.05
C LEU A 521 0.33 15.50 -16.53
N ARG A 522 -0.79 14.85 -16.79
CA ARG A 522 -1.31 14.62 -18.15
C ARG A 522 -1.91 15.87 -18.80
N GLU A 523 -2.39 16.83 -18.00
CA GLU A 523 -2.93 18.11 -18.46
C GLU A 523 -1.84 19.14 -18.75
N SER A 524 -0.61 18.87 -18.33
CA SER A 524 0.50 19.82 -18.35
C SER A 524 0.86 20.34 -19.76
N ASP A 525 0.55 19.59 -20.81
CA ASP A 525 0.79 20.00 -22.18
C ASP A 525 -0.30 20.90 -22.75
N THR A 526 -1.48 20.89 -22.16
CA THR A 526 -2.65 21.65 -22.62
C THR A 526 -2.84 22.88 -21.78
N LEU A 527 -2.56 22.79 -20.47
CA LEU A 527 -2.75 23.84 -19.49
C LEU A 527 -1.38 24.40 -19.06
N PHE A 528 -1.12 25.66 -19.42
CA PHE A 528 0.17 26.30 -19.13
C PHE A 528 0.03 27.83 -19.01
N PHE A 529 1.00 28.46 -18.38
CA PHE A 529 1.15 29.91 -18.29
C PHE A 529 2.06 30.41 -19.40
N SER A 530 1.71 31.56 -20.00
CA SER A 530 2.56 32.23 -20.97
C SER A 530 3.78 32.86 -20.28
N PRO A 531 4.89 33.03 -21.00
CA PRO A 531 6.06 33.74 -20.45
C PRO A 531 5.73 35.20 -20.05
N THR A 532 4.82 35.85 -20.78
CA THR A 532 4.36 37.21 -20.52
C THR A 532 3.61 37.29 -19.17
N LEU A 533 2.71 36.34 -18.93
CA LEU A 533 2.00 36.23 -17.65
C LEU A 533 2.97 35.98 -16.49
N VAL A 534 3.95 35.08 -16.66
CA VAL A 534 4.96 34.79 -15.63
C VAL A 534 5.75 36.07 -15.26
N GLN A 535 6.14 36.87 -16.25
CA GLN A 535 6.84 38.14 -16.02
C GLN A 535 5.93 39.16 -15.32
N ALA A 536 4.68 39.29 -15.73
CA ALA A 536 3.72 40.18 -15.09
C ALA A 536 3.41 39.73 -13.64
N ALA A 537 3.28 38.45 -13.39
CA ALA A 537 3.07 37.90 -12.07
C ALA A 537 4.23 38.16 -11.11
N ALA A 538 5.49 38.13 -11.63
CA ALA A 538 6.67 38.44 -10.84
C ALA A 538 6.74 39.93 -10.43
N GLN A 539 6.01 40.81 -11.15
CA GLN A 539 5.96 42.28 -10.86
C GLN A 539 4.74 42.68 -10.02
N LEU A 540 3.89 41.73 -9.61
CA LEU A 540 2.73 42.02 -8.77
C LEU A 540 3.15 42.61 -7.42
N PRO A 541 2.45 43.65 -6.94
CA PRO A 541 2.67 44.17 -5.60
C PRO A 541 2.51 43.05 -4.55
N GLY A 542 3.46 43.01 -3.61
CA GLY A 542 3.48 41.96 -2.58
C GLY A 542 4.24 40.69 -2.93
N VAL A 543 4.60 40.45 -4.19
CA VAL A 543 5.48 39.36 -4.58
C VAL A 543 6.94 39.76 -4.35
N GLU A 544 7.69 38.97 -3.60
CA GLU A 544 9.13 39.11 -3.40
C GLU A 544 9.92 38.34 -4.46
N ARG A 545 9.54 37.10 -4.66
CA ARG A 545 10.20 36.17 -5.60
C ARG A 545 9.21 35.23 -6.24
N LEU A 546 9.41 34.92 -7.51
CA LEU A 546 8.64 33.92 -8.25
C LEU A 546 9.56 32.84 -8.83
N ARG A 547 9.19 31.59 -8.68
CA ARG A 547 9.82 30.45 -9.35
C ARG A 547 8.79 29.76 -10.25
N ALA A 548 9.12 29.74 -11.52
CA ALA A 548 8.32 29.07 -12.52
C ALA A 548 8.85 27.63 -12.77
N GLN A 549 7.97 26.67 -12.89
CA GLN A 549 8.31 25.26 -13.10
C GLN A 549 7.48 24.68 -14.24
N ARG A 550 8.12 23.87 -15.07
CA ARG A 550 7.47 23.02 -16.07
C ARG A 550 7.53 21.58 -15.60
N GLN A 551 6.39 20.91 -15.59
CA GLN A 551 6.31 19.47 -15.36
C GLN A 551 5.72 18.81 -16.59
N LEU A 552 6.32 17.72 -17.04
CA LEU A 552 5.81 16.94 -18.17
C LEU A 552 6.08 15.45 -17.99
N PRO A 553 5.21 14.57 -18.51
CA PRO A 553 5.45 13.14 -18.52
C PRO A 553 6.45 12.78 -19.61
N LEU A 554 7.38 11.88 -19.33
CA LEU A 554 8.37 11.36 -20.26
C LEU A 554 8.34 9.83 -20.27
N LEU A 555 8.01 9.23 -21.41
CA LEU A 555 7.98 7.77 -21.56
C LEU A 555 9.37 7.30 -22.03
N LEU A 556 10.18 6.79 -21.11
CA LEU A 556 11.52 6.27 -21.42
C LEU A 556 11.49 4.88 -22.06
N GLU A 557 10.56 4.03 -21.61
CA GLU A 557 10.32 2.68 -22.12
C GLU A 557 8.84 2.40 -22.30
N PRO A 558 8.39 1.77 -23.41
CA PRO A 558 6.96 1.52 -23.65
C PRO A 558 6.25 0.65 -22.62
N SER A 559 6.96 -0.30 -21.99
CA SER A 559 6.42 -1.23 -20.99
C SER A 559 6.36 -0.66 -19.59
N ARG A 560 7.00 0.51 -19.34
CA ARG A 560 7.08 1.14 -18.02
C ARG A 560 6.23 2.41 -17.93
N PRO A 561 5.79 2.82 -16.73
CA PRO A 561 5.09 4.08 -16.53
C PRO A 561 5.96 5.27 -16.92
N ALA A 562 5.34 6.38 -17.35
CA ALA A 562 6.04 7.61 -17.66
C ALA A 562 6.74 8.19 -16.40
N VAL A 563 7.95 8.66 -16.58
CA VAL A 563 8.74 9.40 -15.58
C VAL A 563 8.34 10.87 -15.63
N ALA A 564 8.29 11.55 -14.50
CA ALA A 564 8.04 12.99 -14.48
C ALA A 564 9.32 13.77 -14.72
N LEU A 565 9.38 14.58 -15.78
CA LEU A 565 10.45 15.54 -15.98
C LEU A 565 10.06 16.86 -15.32
N LEU A 566 10.90 17.32 -14.35
CA LEU A 566 10.73 18.54 -13.59
C LEU A 566 11.77 19.56 -14.06
N VAL A 567 11.31 20.60 -14.71
CA VAL A 567 12.16 21.66 -15.24
C VAL A 567 11.97 22.91 -14.40
N SER A 568 13.05 23.33 -13.72
CA SER A 568 13.02 24.51 -12.85
C SER A 568 14.36 25.24 -12.81
N PRO A 569 14.43 26.50 -12.34
CA PRO A 569 15.71 27.20 -12.13
C PRO A 569 16.46 26.55 -10.96
N LEU A 570 17.27 25.52 -11.22
CA LEU A 570 18.06 24.81 -10.22
C LEU A 570 19.43 25.51 -10.07
N GLU A 571 19.45 26.70 -9.44
CA GLU A 571 20.70 27.43 -9.15
C GLU A 571 21.50 26.70 -8.06
N ASP A 572 20.83 26.35 -6.96
CA ASP A 572 21.35 25.48 -5.90
C ASP A 572 20.49 24.22 -5.80
N PRO A 573 20.93 23.09 -6.38
CA PRO A 573 20.20 21.84 -6.32
C PRO A 573 20.05 21.30 -4.90
N GLY A 574 21.03 21.53 -4.02
CA GLY A 574 20.98 21.06 -2.63
C GLY A 574 19.91 21.77 -1.78
N ALA A 575 19.67 23.04 -2.06
CA ALA A 575 18.61 23.81 -1.40
C ALA A 575 17.22 23.53 -2.02
N SER A 576 17.18 23.16 -3.32
CA SER A 576 15.93 23.03 -4.07
C SER A 576 15.36 21.61 -4.05
N LEU A 577 16.21 20.60 -3.88
CA LEU A 577 15.86 19.18 -3.92
C LEU A 577 16.33 18.46 -2.64
N PRO A 578 15.56 17.53 -2.08
CA PRO A 578 15.98 16.69 -0.95
C PRO A 578 16.99 15.62 -1.42
N LEU A 579 18.25 16.04 -1.70
CA LEU A 579 19.30 15.16 -2.20
C LEU A 579 19.72 14.10 -1.17
N LEU A 580 20.05 12.92 -1.66
CA LEU A 580 20.75 11.86 -0.93
C LEU A 580 22.26 12.04 -1.08
N GLY A 581 22.82 12.90 -0.27
CA GLY A 581 24.25 13.27 -0.37
C GLY A 581 24.49 14.56 -1.15
N ASN A 582 25.75 14.82 -1.49
CA ASN A 582 26.14 16.05 -2.20
C ASN A 582 25.98 15.89 -3.71
N ALA A 583 25.60 16.98 -4.37
CA ALA A 583 25.59 17.03 -5.83
C ALA A 583 27.03 16.94 -6.37
N LEU A 584 27.21 16.15 -7.43
CA LEU A 584 28.48 16.05 -8.13
C LEU A 584 28.66 17.22 -9.13
N GLN A 585 29.90 17.58 -9.40
CA GLN A 585 30.19 18.54 -10.44
C GLN A 585 29.92 17.92 -11.82
N VAL A 586 29.17 18.65 -12.65
CA VAL A 586 28.86 18.21 -14.01
C VAL A 586 30.06 18.39 -14.91
N PRO A 587 30.53 17.36 -15.66
CA PRO A 587 31.60 17.48 -16.60
C PRO A 587 31.30 18.52 -17.71
N PRO A 588 32.33 19.23 -18.22
CA PRO A 588 32.13 20.19 -19.32
C PRO A 588 31.48 19.52 -20.54
N GLY A 589 30.50 20.18 -21.13
CA GLY A 589 29.80 19.68 -22.34
C GLY A 589 28.69 18.68 -22.06
N GLN A 590 28.45 18.27 -20.80
CA GLN A 590 27.33 17.42 -20.42
C GLN A 590 26.22 18.23 -19.73
N ILE A 591 25.00 17.67 -19.73
CA ILE A 591 23.85 18.25 -19.07
C ILE A 591 23.64 17.53 -17.75
N GLY A 592 23.70 18.28 -16.63
CA GLY A 592 23.46 17.72 -15.30
C GLY A 592 21.99 17.45 -15.05
N ILE A 593 21.67 16.23 -14.60
CA ILE A 593 20.32 15.83 -14.18
C ILE A 593 20.34 15.29 -12.76
N TYR A 594 19.21 15.43 -12.08
CA TYR A 594 18.99 14.92 -10.73
C TYR A 594 17.85 13.92 -10.79
N VAL A 595 18.15 12.66 -10.47
CA VAL A 595 17.18 11.55 -10.60
C VAL A 595 16.62 11.14 -9.25
N SER A 596 15.37 10.69 -9.19
CA SER A 596 14.83 10.11 -7.97
C SER A 596 15.36 8.69 -7.75
N GLU A 597 15.31 8.19 -6.52
CA GLU A 597 15.70 6.81 -6.17
C GLU A 597 15.01 5.78 -7.07
N ALA A 598 13.74 5.99 -7.40
CA ALA A 598 12.98 5.10 -8.28
C ALA A 598 13.58 5.01 -9.71
N VAL A 599 14.21 6.06 -10.21
CA VAL A 599 14.88 6.03 -11.53
C VAL A 599 16.15 5.19 -11.48
N LEU A 600 16.87 5.17 -10.33
CA LEU A 600 18.01 4.27 -10.15
C LEU A 600 17.60 2.81 -10.28
N ASP A 601 16.55 2.44 -9.52
CA ASP A 601 16.12 1.05 -9.40
C ASP A 601 15.39 0.56 -10.67
N LEU A 602 14.51 1.39 -11.22
CA LEU A 602 13.65 0.99 -12.35
C LEU A 602 14.39 1.10 -13.69
N TYR A 603 15.23 2.10 -13.89
CA TYR A 603 15.89 2.39 -15.18
C TYR A 603 17.40 2.21 -15.16
N GLY A 604 17.95 1.75 -14.03
CA GLY A 604 19.38 1.46 -13.91
C GLY A 604 20.29 2.69 -13.97
N ALA A 605 19.75 3.88 -13.66
CA ALA A 605 20.57 5.09 -13.56
C ALA A 605 21.64 4.91 -12.46
N ARG A 606 22.82 5.53 -12.63
CA ARG A 606 23.90 5.45 -11.64
C ARG A 606 24.46 6.84 -11.38
N LEU A 607 24.63 7.18 -10.13
CA LEU A 607 25.26 8.45 -9.73
C LEU A 607 26.66 8.56 -10.36
N GLY A 608 26.95 9.71 -10.99
CA GLY A 608 28.24 9.94 -11.63
C GLY A 608 28.42 9.28 -13.02
N ALA A 609 27.35 8.72 -13.58
CA ALA A 609 27.35 8.09 -14.89
C ALA A 609 26.42 8.79 -15.89
N GLU A 610 26.60 8.51 -17.17
CA GLU A 610 25.71 8.96 -18.24
C GLU A 610 24.38 8.18 -18.21
N PHE A 611 23.27 8.87 -18.48
CA PHE A 611 21.93 8.28 -18.55
C PHE A 611 21.41 8.28 -19.99
N ALA A 612 21.75 7.25 -20.74
CA ALA A 612 21.42 7.09 -22.16
C ALA A 612 19.91 7.08 -22.50
N PRO A 613 18.98 6.53 -21.67
CA PRO A 613 17.54 6.57 -22.00
C PRO A 613 16.99 7.98 -22.18
N LEU A 614 17.51 8.97 -21.45
CA LEU A 614 17.08 10.37 -21.61
C LEU A 614 17.62 10.97 -22.90
N ALA A 615 18.84 10.61 -23.31
CA ALA A 615 19.41 11.07 -24.58
C ALA A 615 18.58 10.61 -25.78
N ALA A 616 18.05 9.40 -25.74
CA ALA A 616 17.15 8.87 -26.78
C ALA A 616 15.83 9.67 -26.88
N ALA A 617 15.31 10.15 -25.75
CA ALA A 617 14.06 10.93 -25.72
C ALA A 617 14.21 12.36 -26.28
N PHE A 618 15.43 12.93 -26.27
CA PHE A 618 15.73 14.28 -26.79
C PHE A 618 16.53 14.26 -28.08
N LYS A 619 16.61 13.13 -28.77
CA LYS A 619 17.30 13.03 -30.06
C LYS A 619 16.54 13.85 -31.13
N PRO A 620 17.20 14.80 -31.83
CA PRO A 620 16.54 15.54 -32.88
C PRO A 620 16.10 14.60 -34.02
N PRO A 621 15.04 14.96 -34.81
CA PRO A 621 14.67 14.18 -36.00
C PRO A 621 15.85 14.10 -36.97
N ASP A 622 16.03 12.91 -37.59
CA ASP A 622 17.13 12.63 -38.51
C ASP A 622 17.10 13.61 -39.68
N GLY A 623 18.18 14.37 -39.84
CA GLY A 623 18.33 15.36 -40.94
C GLY A 623 19.07 16.63 -40.55
N ALA A 624 19.20 16.97 -39.29
CA ALA A 624 20.00 18.09 -38.85
C ALA A 624 21.48 17.65 -38.79
N ALA A 625 22.18 17.79 -39.88
CA ALA A 625 23.64 17.59 -39.94
C ALA A 625 24.32 18.50 -38.90
N GLY A 626 24.83 17.94 -37.80
CA GLY A 626 25.51 18.68 -36.75
C GLY A 626 24.86 18.61 -35.34
N ALA A 627 23.75 17.89 -35.16
CA ALA A 627 23.13 17.72 -33.84
C ALA A 627 24.01 16.80 -32.99
N SER A 628 24.78 17.38 -32.07
CA SER A 628 25.49 16.65 -31.02
C SER A 628 24.51 15.87 -30.17
N THR A 629 24.69 14.56 -30.02
CA THR A 629 24.00 13.76 -29.00
C THR A 629 24.34 14.34 -27.65
N HIS A 630 23.37 14.95 -26.98
CA HIS A 630 23.58 15.52 -25.67
C HIS A 630 23.74 14.38 -24.64
N ALA A 631 24.88 14.38 -23.92
CA ALA A 631 25.11 13.45 -22.82
C ALA A 631 24.52 14.00 -21.54
N PHE A 632 23.66 13.18 -20.88
CA PHE A 632 23.03 13.51 -19.62
C PHE A 632 23.77 12.86 -18.47
N PHE A 633 24.35 13.67 -17.59
CA PHE A 633 25.15 13.22 -16.45
C PHE A 633 24.28 13.22 -15.17
N VAL A 634 24.20 12.09 -14.47
CA VAL A 634 23.49 11.98 -13.19
C VAL A 634 24.33 12.66 -12.09
N ALA A 635 24.04 13.94 -11.85
CA ALA A 635 24.76 14.77 -10.89
C ALA A 635 24.29 14.59 -9.43
N GLY A 636 23.12 14.02 -9.21
CA GLY A 636 22.59 13.78 -7.87
C GLY A 636 21.38 12.87 -7.86
N VAL A 637 21.14 12.30 -6.68
CA VAL A 637 19.97 11.45 -6.41
C VAL A 637 19.13 12.13 -5.33
N TRP A 638 17.83 12.15 -5.49
CA TRP A 638 16.92 12.79 -4.56
C TRP A 638 15.73 11.91 -4.19
N ARG A 639 15.14 12.16 -3.01
CA ARG A 639 13.94 11.46 -2.54
C ARG A 639 12.69 12.06 -3.16
N ASP A 640 11.83 11.24 -3.75
CA ASP A 640 10.51 11.65 -4.25
C ASP A 640 9.44 10.66 -3.79
N TYR A 641 8.66 11.07 -2.79
CA TYR A 641 7.56 10.26 -2.25
C TYR A 641 6.25 10.39 -3.05
N ALA A 642 6.17 11.39 -3.95
CA ALA A 642 4.95 11.63 -4.72
C ALA A 642 4.89 10.81 -6.02
N ARG A 643 6.06 10.48 -6.61
CA ARG A 643 6.14 9.90 -7.96
C ARG A 643 6.82 8.54 -7.94
N GLN A 644 6.04 7.48 -7.76
CA GLN A 644 6.56 6.10 -7.65
C GLN A 644 7.21 5.58 -8.94
N SER A 645 6.82 6.08 -10.12
CA SER A 645 7.45 5.73 -11.40
C SER A 645 8.78 6.46 -11.64
N GLY A 646 9.12 7.37 -10.75
CA GLY A 646 10.34 8.16 -10.80
C GLY A 646 10.17 9.56 -11.37
N SER A 647 11.16 10.40 -11.07
CA SER A 647 11.24 11.77 -11.55
C SER A 647 12.68 12.16 -11.88
N ILE A 648 12.82 13.02 -12.85
CA ILE A 648 14.10 13.61 -13.27
C ILE A 648 13.97 15.12 -13.16
N ALA A 649 14.84 15.77 -12.40
CA ALA A 649 14.90 17.22 -12.33
C ALA A 649 16.04 17.73 -13.22
N MET A 650 15.75 18.76 -14.02
CA MET A 650 16.66 19.38 -14.98
C MET A 650 16.59 20.90 -14.86
N ARG A 651 17.69 21.57 -15.10
CA ARG A 651 17.75 23.03 -15.11
C ARG A 651 16.97 23.60 -16.31
N SER A 652 16.18 24.66 -16.05
CA SER A 652 15.36 25.30 -17.10
C SER A 652 16.15 25.82 -18.28
N SER A 653 17.35 26.38 -18.06
CA SER A 653 18.25 26.84 -19.14
C SER A 653 18.71 25.69 -20.03
N ASP A 654 18.96 24.50 -19.47
CA ASP A 654 19.38 23.34 -20.23
C ASP A 654 18.23 22.78 -21.07
N TYR A 655 17.04 22.67 -20.46
CA TYR A 655 15.83 22.23 -21.15
C TYR A 655 15.46 23.13 -22.33
N GLN A 656 15.55 24.47 -22.16
CA GLN A 656 15.25 25.44 -23.21
C GLN A 656 16.25 25.40 -24.37
N ARG A 657 17.49 24.91 -24.14
CA ARG A 657 18.44 24.64 -25.23
C ARG A 657 18.10 23.37 -26.01
N LEU A 658 17.50 22.37 -25.32
CA LEU A 658 17.14 21.09 -25.93
C LEU A 658 15.77 21.15 -26.66
N SER A 659 14.90 22.00 -26.18
CA SER A 659 13.51 22.10 -26.67
C SER A 659 13.11 23.57 -26.83
N ALA A 660 12.33 23.87 -27.84
CA ALA A 660 11.73 25.20 -28.02
C ALA A 660 10.57 25.49 -27.01
N ASP A 661 10.23 24.53 -26.14
CA ASP A 661 9.15 24.67 -25.17
C ASP A 661 9.55 25.60 -24.02
N ARG A 662 8.85 26.73 -23.93
CA ARG A 662 9.00 27.73 -22.86
C ARG A 662 7.78 27.82 -21.95
N ARG A 663 6.84 26.89 -22.09
CA ARG A 663 5.62 26.83 -21.31
C ARG A 663 5.93 26.50 -19.85
N VAL A 664 5.11 27.01 -18.93
CA VAL A 664 5.20 26.81 -17.48
C VAL A 664 3.83 26.40 -16.97
N ASN A 665 3.74 25.49 -16.04
CA ASN A 665 2.46 25.04 -15.51
C ASN A 665 2.34 25.16 -13.99
N ASP A 666 3.43 25.38 -13.30
CA ASP A 666 3.43 25.62 -11.85
C ASP A 666 4.21 26.88 -11.51
N LEU A 667 3.64 27.72 -10.63
CA LEU A 667 4.30 28.90 -10.07
C LEU A 667 4.38 28.76 -8.57
N ALA A 668 5.54 29.07 -8.00
CA ALA A 668 5.75 29.20 -6.56
C ALA A 668 6.08 30.67 -6.24
N LEU A 669 5.31 31.30 -5.36
CA LEU A 669 5.45 32.70 -5.00
C LEU A 669 5.85 32.84 -3.53
N TRP A 670 6.89 33.63 -3.29
CA TRP A 670 7.24 34.11 -1.96
C TRP A 670 6.70 35.52 -1.82
N LEU A 671 6.04 35.79 -0.72
CA LEU A 671 5.42 37.07 -0.44
C LEU A 671 6.34 37.90 0.43
N ARG A 672 6.20 39.23 0.34
CA ARG A 672 6.80 40.14 1.30
C ARG A 672 6.08 40.00 2.64
N ASP A 673 6.76 40.29 3.74
CA ASP A 673 6.21 40.12 5.10
C ASP A 673 4.94 40.94 5.35
N ASP A 674 4.76 42.04 4.63
CA ASP A 674 3.62 42.94 4.72
C ASP A 674 2.49 42.64 3.72
N ALA A 675 2.66 41.65 2.87
CA ALA A 675 1.72 41.34 1.79
C ALA A 675 0.57 40.44 2.24
N ASP A 676 -0.65 40.85 1.93
CA ASP A 676 -1.82 39.98 2.14
C ASP A 676 -1.97 38.96 1.01
N GLN A 677 -2.01 37.67 1.41
CA GLN A 677 -2.11 36.53 0.48
C GLN A 677 -3.35 36.63 -0.42
N THR A 678 -4.48 37.12 0.09
CA THR A 678 -5.74 37.21 -0.68
C THR A 678 -5.65 38.27 -1.76
N THR A 679 -4.99 39.38 -1.47
CA THR A 679 -4.75 40.47 -2.43
C THR A 679 -3.88 40.01 -3.59
N VAL A 680 -2.79 39.27 -3.32
CA VAL A 680 -1.91 38.72 -4.36
C VAL A 680 -2.65 37.68 -5.22
N GLN A 681 -3.46 36.81 -4.61
CA GLN A 681 -4.27 35.83 -5.34
C GLN A 681 -5.30 36.51 -6.27
N GLN A 682 -5.95 37.60 -5.78
CA GLN A 682 -6.89 38.37 -6.60
C GLN A 682 -6.15 39.05 -7.75
N GLY A 683 -5.03 39.71 -7.49
CA GLY A 683 -4.22 40.36 -8.52
C GLY A 683 -3.75 39.37 -9.60
N LEU A 684 -3.40 38.14 -9.21
CA LEU A 684 -3.04 37.10 -10.20
C LEU A 684 -4.25 36.63 -11.01
N ARG A 685 -5.42 36.47 -10.38
CA ARG A 685 -6.68 36.16 -11.11
C ARG A 685 -7.03 37.24 -12.12
N GLU A 686 -6.91 38.51 -11.74
CA GLU A 686 -7.16 39.64 -12.63
C GLU A 686 -6.16 39.72 -13.79
N LEU A 687 -4.89 39.38 -13.55
CA LEU A 687 -3.89 39.25 -14.61
C LEU A 687 -4.28 38.17 -15.64
N VAL A 688 -4.63 36.99 -15.15
CA VAL A 688 -5.03 35.88 -16.03
C VAL A 688 -6.35 36.20 -16.73
N GLU A 689 -7.31 36.84 -16.06
CA GLU A 689 -8.60 37.22 -16.64
C GLU A 689 -8.45 38.27 -17.76
N ARG A 690 -7.49 39.18 -17.64
CA ARG A 690 -7.17 40.16 -18.71
C ARG A 690 -6.52 39.50 -19.92
N GLU A 691 -5.67 38.50 -19.73
CA GLU A 691 -5.00 37.77 -20.82
C GLU A 691 -5.95 36.77 -21.51
N ALA A 692 -6.81 36.14 -20.68
CA ALA A 692 -7.75 35.12 -21.15
C ALA A 692 -9.06 35.17 -20.33
N PRO A 693 -10.14 35.79 -20.86
CA PRO A 693 -11.41 35.89 -20.15
C PRO A 693 -11.98 34.53 -19.73
N GLY A 694 -12.38 34.41 -18.47
CA GLY A 694 -12.87 33.19 -17.84
C GLY A 694 -11.78 32.27 -17.25
N ALA A 695 -10.51 32.47 -17.58
CA ALA A 695 -9.43 31.59 -17.11
C ALA A 695 -9.00 31.91 -15.68
N GLY A 696 -9.25 33.14 -15.18
CA GLY A 696 -8.93 33.51 -13.80
C GLY A 696 -9.63 32.62 -12.76
N ALA A 697 -10.84 32.13 -13.11
CA ALA A 697 -11.57 31.19 -12.28
C ALA A 697 -10.96 29.79 -12.26
N LEU A 698 -10.14 29.42 -13.24
CA LEU A 698 -9.54 28.07 -13.37
C LEU A 698 -8.23 27.90 -12.61
N LEU A 699 -7.66 28.99 -12.06
CA LEU A 699 -6.45 28.93 -11.26
C LEU A 699 -6.68 28.21 -9.95
N GLU A 700 -5.85 27.21 -9.67
CA GLU A 700 -5.79 26.57 -8.38
C GLU A 700 -4.68 27.19 -7.52
N PHE A 701 -5.12 27.76 -6.40
CA PHE A 701 -4.22 28.32 -5.39
C PHE A 701 -4.16 27.38 -4.20
N ALA A 702 -2.96 27.09 -3.74
CA ALA A 702 -2.77 26.33 -2.52
C ALA A 702 -1.62 26.93 -1.70
N SER A 703 -1.82 27.10 -0.40
CA SER A 703 -0.72 27.39 0.51
C SER A 703 0.10 26.14 0.80
N ALA A 704 1.37 26.30 1.18
CA ALA A 704 2.20 25.19 1.63
C ALA A 704 1.53 24.37 2.74
N ARG A 705 0.84 25.05 3.69
CA ARG A 705 0.07 24.41 4.76
C ARG A 705 -1.08 23.54 4.21
N GLN A 706 -1.80 24.06 3.22
CA GLN A 706 -2.94 23.37 2.63
C GLN A 706 -2.49 22.14 1.82
N ILE A 707 -1.43 22.27 1.00
CA ILE A 707 -0.85 21.15 0.27
C ILE A 707 -0.38 20.06 1.25
N ARG A 708 0.32 20.46 2.31
CA ARG A 708 0.78 19.55 3.36
C ARG A 708 -0.38 18.84 4.05
N ALA A 709 -1.43 19.57 4.45
CA ALA A 709 -2.60 18.99 5.11
C ALA A 709 -3.33 17.97 4.20
N VAL A 710 -3.51 18.30 2.92
CA VAL A 710 -4.13 17.39 1.93
C VAL A 710 -3.25 16.16 1.71
N SER A 711 -1.94 16.37 1.49
CA SER A 711 -1.01 15.25 1.24
C SER A 711 -0.93 14.31 2.44
N LEU A 712 -0.75 14.83 3.66
CA LEU A 712 -0.75 14.02 4.88
C LEU A 712 -2.10 13.34 5.11
N GLY A 713 -3.22 14.00 4.79
CA GLY A 713 -4.56 13.43 4.88
C GLY A 713 -4.77 12.21 3.95
N VAL A 714 -4.21 12.25 2.75
CA VAL A 714 -4.21 11.08 1.82
C VAL A 714 -3.43 9.92 2.43
N PHE A 715 -2.25 10.18 2.96
CA PHE A 715 -1.44 9.15 3.62
C PHE A 715 -2.10 8.61 4.89
N ASP A 716 -2.67 9.48 5.74
CA ASP A 716 -3.37 9.06 6.97
C ASP A 716 -4.56 8.14 6.66
N ARG A 717 -5.30 8.37 5.57
CA ARG A 717 -6.36 7.46 5.11
C ARG A 717 -5.81 6.08 4.71
N SER A 718 -4.69 6.05 4.00
CA SER A 718 -4.04 4.78 3.62
C SER A 718 -3.59 3.98 4.84
N PHE A 719 -3.15 4.65 5.92
CA PHE A 719 -2.74 3.99 7.16
C PHE A 719 -3.88 3.69 8.13
N ALA A 720 -5.10 4.17 7.89
CA ALA A 720 -6.26 3.86 8.74
C ALA A 720 -6.49 2.34 8.87
N VAL A 721 -6.31 1.59 7.78
CA VAL A 721 -6.37 0.12 7.78
C VAL A 721 -5.29 -0.48 8.71
N THR A 722 -4.09 0.09 8.69
CA THR A 722 -2.97 -0.37 9.53
C THR A 722 -3.26 -0.14 11.03
N TYR A 723 -3.84 1.01 11.40
CA TYR A 723 -4.26 1.28 12.78
C TYR A 723 -5.36 0.33 13.26
N TRP A 724 -6.32 0.01 12.39
CA TRP A 724 -7.36 -0.96 12.70
C TRP A 724 -6.78 -2.36 12.94
N LEU A 725 -5.85 -2.79 12.09
CA LEU A 725 -5.10 -4.05 12.28
C LEU A 725 -4.35 -4.09 13.59
N GLN A 726 -3.68 -3.01 13.94
CA GLN A 726 -2.94 -2.87 15.19
C GLN A 726 -3.88 -3.03 16.39
N ALA A 727 -5.05 -2.37 16.38
CA ALA A 727 -6.05 -2.49 17.45
C ALA A 727 -6.55 -3.93 17.59
N VAL A 728 -6.86 -4.59 16.47
CA VAL A 728 -7.30 -6.00 16.46
C VAL A 728 -6.20 -6.92 16.98
N ALA A 729 -4.94 -6.75 16.54
CA ALA A 729 -3.82 -7.57 17.01
C ALA A 729 -3.60 -7.44 18.52
N ILE A 730 -3.69 -6.22 19.07
CA ILE A 730 -3.58 -5.97 20.51
C ILE A 730 -4.74 -6.63 21.27
N ALA A 731 -5.98 -6.47 20.78
CA ALA A 731 -7.15 -7.10 21.39
C ALA A 731 -7.02 -8.63 21.44
N ILE A 732 -6.55 -9.24 20.35
CA ILE A 732 -6.25 -10.67 20.25
C ILE A 732 -5.18 -11.08 21.26
N GLY A 733 -4.08 -10.32 21.34
CA GLY A 733 -2.99 -10.59 22.28
C GLY A 733 -3.46 -10.53 23.73
N LEU A 734 -4.20 -9.49 24.09
CA LEU A 734 -4.77 -9.34 25.45
C LEU A 734 -5.75 -10.46 25.82
N PHE A 735 -6.58 -10.88 24.86
CA PHE A 735 -7.48 -12.01 25.07
C PHE A 735 -6.70 -13.32 25.29
N GLY A 736 -5.63 -13.55 24.52
CA GLY A 736 -4.73 -14.70 24.72
C GLY A 736 -4.13 -14.75 26.13
N VAL A 737 -3.69 -13.57 26.63
CA VAL A 737 -3.21 -13.44 28.02
C VAL A 737 -4.31 -13.77 29.02
N ALA A 738 -5.50 -13.19 28.85
CA ALA A 738 -6.65 -13.42 29.72
C ALA A 738 -6.98 -14.91 29.85
N ALA A 739 -7.06 -15.57 28.69
CA ALA A 739 -7.35 -16.99 28.61
C ALA A 739 -6.27 -17.84 29.30
N SER A 740 -4.99 -17.50 29.07
CA SER A 740 -3.84 -18.22 29.62
C SER A 740 -3.71 -18.04 31.14
N PHE A 741 -3.85 -16.81 31.64
CA PHE A 741 -3.84 -16.55 33.09
C PHE A 741 -4.98 -17.26 33.82
N SER A 742 -6.20 -17.17 33.26
CA SER A 742 -7.37 -17.85 33.85
C SER A 742 -7.14 -19.35 33.97
N ALA A 743 -6.50 -19.96 32.98
CA ALA A 743 -6.17 -21.37 33.01
C ALA A 743 -5.12 -21.74 34.04
N GLN A 744 -4.05 -20.96 34.13
CA GLN A 744 -2.96 -21.21 35.06
C GLN A 744 -3.41 -21.04 36.52
N VAL A 745 -4.22 -19.98 36.77
CA VAL A 745 -4.80 -19.75 38.10
C VAL A 745 -5.72 -20.92 38.50
N LEU A 746 -6.55 -21.42 37.57
CA LEU A 746 -7.42 -22.54 37.84
C LEU A 746 -6.66 -23.85 38.06
N ALA A 747 -5.63 -24.12 37.27
CA ALA A 747 -4.77 -25.32 37.43
C ALA A 747 -4.02 -25.35 38.78
N ARG A 748 -3.75 -24.17 39.35
CA ARG A 748 -2.97 -23.99 40.57
C ARG A 748 -3.83 -23.78 41.82
N ARG A 749 -5.12 -24.04 41.76
CA ARG A 749 -6.06 -23.81 42.88
C ARG A 749 -5.64 -24.52 44.14
N LYS A 750 -5.06 -25.75 44.05
CA LYS A 750 -4.55 -26.51 45.18
C LYS A 750 -3.34 -25.83 45.87
N GLU A 751 -2.42 -25.24 45.08
CA GLU A 751 -1.28 -24.48 45.65
C GLU A 751 -1.74 -23.26 46.44
N PHE A 752 -2.78 -22.54 45.94
CA PHE A 752 -3.32 -21.41 46.68
C PHE A 752 -4.04 -21.82 47.96
N GLY A 753 -4.68 -22.99 47.95
CA GLY A 753 -5.20 -23.62 49.20
C GLY A 753 -4.11 -23.90 50.22
N LEU A 754 -2.98 -24.46 49.76
CA LEU A 754 -1.81 -24.73 50.66
C LEU A 754 -1.23 -23.42 51.22
N LEU A 755 -1.07 -22.38 50.39
CA LEU A 755 -0.60 -21.07 50.87
C LEU A 755 -1.56 -20.44 51.89
N ALA A 756 -2.87 -20.62 51.75
CA ALA A 756 -3.86 -20.20 52.75
C ALA A 756 -3.71 -20.97 54.07
N HIS A 757 -3.40 -22.28 54.04
CA HIS A 757 -3.12 -23.08 55.22
C HIS A 757 -1.81 -22.70 55.94
N LEU A 758 -0.82 -22.18 55.14
CA LEU A 758 0.42 -21.63 55.69
C LEU A 758 0.27 -20.22 56.30
N GLY A 759 -0.98 -19.68 56.31
CA GLY A 759 -1.32 -18.43 56.97
C GLY A 759 -1.37 -17.19 56.06
N LEU A 760 -1.21 -17.33 54.73
CA LEU A 760 -1.35 -16.20 53.86
C LEU A 760 -2.81 -15.77 53.75
N THR A 761 -3.04 -14.47 53.92
CA THR A 761 -4.38 -13.89 53.78
C THR A 761 -4.82 -13.87 52.30
N ARG A 762 -6.15 -13.82 52.05
CA ARG A 762 -6.72 -13.70 50.72
C ARG A 762 -6.14 -12.52 49.94
N ARG A 763 -5.93 -11.37 50.60
CA ARG A 763 -5.32 -10.19 49.94
C ARG A 763 -3.87 -10.42 49.52
N GLN A 764 -3.10 -11.18 50.33
CA GLN A 764 -1.72 -11.52 50.00
C GLN A 764 -1.64 -12.51 48.81
N ILE A 765 -2.54 -13.49 48.73
CA ILE A 765 -2.63 -14.43 47.61
C ILE A 765 -3.03 -13.69 46.34
N LEU A 766 -4.05 -12.80 46.40
CA LEU A 766 -4.42 -11.95 45.27
C LEU A 766 -3.27 -11.05 44.81
N GLY A 767 -2.58 -10.39 45.78
CA GLY A 767 -1.40 -9.56 45.50
C GLY A 767 -0.26 -10.35 44.86
N LEU A 768 -0.01 -11.58 45.30
CA LEU A 768 1.03 -12.45 44.77
C LEU A 768 0.76 -12.82 43.30
N VAL A 769 -0.46 -13.25 42.98
CA VAL A 769 -0.87 -13.62 41.60
C VAL A 769 -0.88 -12.40 40.67
N THR A 770 -1.36 -11.25 41.16
CA THR A 770 -1.33 -9.99 40.40
C THR A 770 0.09 -9.53 40.15
N ALA A 771 0.98 -9.61 41.13
CA ALA A 771 2.42 -9.29 40.99
C ALA A 771 3.10 -10.25 39.98
N GLU A 772 2.81 -11.55 40.05
CA GLU A 772 3.30 -12.54 39.11
C GLU A 772 2.86 -12.18 37.68
N GLY A 773 1.57 -11.80 37.48
CA GLY A 773 1.03 -11.35 36.23
C GLY A 773 1.67 -10.05 35.72
N ALA A 774 1.91 -9.08 36.60
CA ALA A 774 2.59 -7.84 36.26
C ALA A 774 4.03 -8.09 35.80
N VAL A 775 4.78 -8.95 36.51
CA VAL A 775 6.12 -9.35 36.11
C VAL A 775 6.15 -9.99 34.73
N TRP A 776 5.28 -10.94 34.49
CA TRP A 776 5.21 -11.61 33.18
C TRP A 776 4.83 -10.65 32.03
N THR A 777 3.80 -9.84 32.23
CA THR A 777 3.38 -8.88 31.18
C THR A 777 4.42 -7.81 30.94
N THR A 778 5.18 -7.38 31.97
CA THR A 778 6.32 -6.46 31.81
C THR A 778 7.43 -7.11 30.98
N VAL A 779 7.82 -8.35 31.31
CA VAL A 779 8.81 -9.09 30.50
C VAL A 779 8.33 -9.28 29.08
N GLY A 780 7.04 -9.63 28.89
CA GLY A 780 6.43 -9.73 27.58
C GLY A 780 6.43 -8.41 26.81
N ALA A 781 6.16 -7.29 27.49
CA ALA A 781 6.18 -5.95 26.88
C ALA A 781 7.61 -5.54 26.44
N VAL A 782 8.62 -5.79 27.26
CA VAL A 782 10.03 -5.53 26.90
C VAL A 782 10.47 -6.39 25.73
N ALA A 783 10.15 -7.69 25.77
CA ALA A 783 10.46 -8.60 24.68
C ALA A 783 9.74 -8.22 23.38
N GLY A 784 8.43 -7.87 23.45
CA GLY A 784 7.63 -7.43 22.32
C GLY A 784 8.12 -6.11 21.75
N LEU A 785 8.52 -5.17 22.57
CA LEU A 785 9.12 -3.90 22.15
C LEU A 785 10.44 -4.16 21.39
N GLY A 786 11.37 -4.93 21.98
CA GLY A 786 12.65 -5.24 21.35
C GLY A 786 12.49 -5.97 20.00
N LEU A 787 11.63 -7.00 19.97
CA LEU A 787 11.33 -7.74 18.74
C LEU A 787 10.61 -6.84 17.70
N GLY A 788 9.69 -5.99 18.15
CA GLY A 788 8.98 -5.05 17.30
C GLY A 788 9.90 -4.00 16.67
N LEU A 789 10.90 -3.51 17.43
CA LEU A 789 11.92 -2.59 16.89
C LEU A 789 12.82 -3.29 15.85
N ALA A 790 13.20 -4.54 16.10
CA ALA A 790 13.98 -5.32 15.13
C ALA A 790 13.20 -5.54 13.82
N VAL A 791 11.91 -5.91 13.92
CA VAL A 791 11.01 -6.03 12.75
C VAL A 791 10.82 -4.69 12.06
N ALA A 792 10.64 -3.60 12.82
CA ALA A 792 10.52 -2.24 12.27
C ALA A 792 11.74 -1.85 11.44
N ALA A 793 12.94 -2.13 11.94
CA ALA A 793 14.18 -1.87 11.20
C ALA A 793 14.23 -2.61 9.85
N VAL A 794 13.78 -3.87 9.81
CA VAL A 794 13.69 -4.64 8.55
C VAL A 794 12.62 -4.04 7.63
N LEU A 795 11.45 -3.64 8.16
CA LEU A 795 10.39 -3.02 7.35
C LEU A 795 10.84 -1.69 6.74
N VAL A 796 11.53 -0.84 7.52
CA VAL A 796 11.97 0.50 7.10
C VAL A 796 13.15 0.42 6.12
N HIS A 797 14.18 -0.38 6.41
CA HIS A 797 15.43 -0.35 5.65
C HIS A 797 15.52 -1.42 4.55
N VAL A 798 14.69 -2.47 4.58
CA VAL A 798 14.77 -3.56 3.60
C VAL A 798 13.48 -3.68 2.80
N VAL A 799 12.35 -3.86 3.48
CA VAL A 799 11.06 -4.10 2.80
C VAL A 799 10.61 -2.86 2.03
N ASN A 800 10.68 -1.68 2.65
CA ASN A 800 10.19 -0.45 2.04
C ASN A 800 10.97 -0.06 0.78
N PRO A 801 12.32 0.01 0.76
CA PRO A 801 13.08 0.31 -0.45
C PRO A 801 12.85 -0.72 -1.57
N GLN A 802 12.80 -2.02 -1.23
CA GLN A 802 12.56 -3.08 -2.21
C GLN A 802 11.13 -3.08 -2.78
N SER A 803 10.15 -2.48 -2.06
CA SER A 803 8.74 -2.44 -2.48
C SER A 803 8.37 -1.17 -3.23
N PHE A 804 8.87 -0.01 -2.78
CA PHE A 804 8.45 1.31 -3.24
C PHE A 804 9.55 2.10 -3.96
N HIS A 805 10.77 1.55 -4.03
CA HIS A 805 11.93 2.18 -4.68
C HIS A 805 12.31 3.54 -4.09
N TRP A 806 12.07 3.75 -2.78
CA TRP A 806 12.53 4.93 -2.03
C TRP A 806 12.82 4.58 -0.58
N THR A 807 13.77 5.30 0.01
CA THR A 807 14.20 5.12 1.40
C THR A 807 13.51 6.11 2.34
N MET A 808 13.41 5.74 3.61
CA MET A 808 12.91 6.62 4.68
C MET A 808 13.84 6.53 5.89
N ASP A 809 13.83 7.60 6.69
CA ASP A 809 14.60 7.64 7.93
C ASP A 809 13.84 6.97 9.07
N LEU A 810 14.54 6.21 9.93
CA LEU A 810 13.93 5.54 11.06
C LEU A 810 13.58 6.57 12.15
N SER A 811 12.29 6.76 12.41
CA SER A 811 11.77 7.60 13.49
C SER A 811 11.11 6.72 14.55
N LEU A 812 11.52 6.92 15.80
CA LEU A 812 11.01 6.15 16.94
C LEU A 812 10.05 7.01 17.77
N PRO A 813 8.72 6.80 17.68
CA PRO A 813 7.73 7.55 18.44
C PRO A 813 7.67 7.05 19.91
N TRP A 814 8.71 7.31 20.68
CA TRP A 814 8.86 6.82 22.06
C TRP A 814 7.63 7.02 22.96
N PRO A 815 6.95 8.19 22.95
CA PRO A 815 5.76 8.38 23.79
C PRO A 815 4.65 7.36 23.45
N ARG A 816 4.44 7.10 22.16
CA ARG A 816 3.43 6.15 21.67
C ARG A 816 3.80 4.71 21.99
N LEU A 817 5.09 4.34 21.82
CA LEU A 817 5.60 3.00 22.12
C LEU A 817 5.51 2.69 23.60
N LEU A 818 5.90 3.63 24.47
CA LEU A 818 5.80 3.49 25.93
C LEU A 818 4.34 3.39 26.39
N LEU A 819 3.44 4.18 25.79
CA LEU A 819 2.01 4.10 26.06
C LEU A 819 1.43 2.72 25.69
N LEU A 820 1.83 2.17 24.54
CA LEU A 820 1.43 0.82 24.12
C LEU A 820 1.93 -0.24 25.12
N CYS A 821 3.21 -0.18 25.52
CA CYS A 821 3.77 -1.09 26.51
C CYS A 821 3.05 -0.97 27.85
N LEU A 822 2.80 0.24 28.32
CA LEU A 822 2.09 0.51 29.57
C LEU A 822 0.65 -0.04 29.51
N ALA A 823 -0.07 0.21 28.41
CA ALA A 823 -1.43 -0.30 28.21
C ALA A 823 -1.49 -1.84 28.28
N VAL A 824 -0.53 -2.52 27.64
CA VAL A 824 -0.42 -3.98 27.68
C VAL A 824 -0.12 -4.48 29.09
N VAL A 825 0.81 -3.85 29.81
CA VAL A 825 1.15 -4.21 31.20
C VAL A 825 -0.04 -4.00 32.13
N LEU A 826 -0.73 -2.87 32.01
CA LEU A 826 -1.93 -2.58 32.82
C LEU A 826 -3.06 -3.57 32.53
N ALA A 827 -3.35 -3.82 31.26
CA ALA A 827 -4.41 -4.76 30.86
C ALA A 827 -4.08 -6.20 31.29
N GLY A 828 -2.83 -6.64 31.15
CA GLY A 828 -2.38 -7.95 31.61
C GLY A 828 -2.41 -8.10 33.13
N THR A 829 -2.00 -7.07 33.86
CA THR A 829 -2.09 -7.02 35.34
C THR A 829 -3.53 -7.06 35.81
N LEU A 830 -4.43 -6.27 35.20
CA LEU A 830 -5.86 -6.29 35.48
C LEU A 830 -6.48 -7.66 35.21
N THR A 831 -6.09 -8.28 34.10
CA THR A 831 -6.54 -9.63 33.75
C THR A 831 -6.09 -10.68 34.78
N ALA A 832 -4.83 -10.60 35.23
CA ALA A 832 -4.31 -11.48 36.26
C ALA A 832 -5.08 -11.30 37.59
N TRP A 833 -5.36 -10.06 37.96
CA TRP A 833 -6.17 -9.74 39.14
C TRP A 833 -7.61 -10.29 39.02
N LEU A 834 -8.33 -10.04 37.91
CA LEU A 834 -9.68 -10.56 37.69
C LEU A 834 -9.74 -12.09 37.69
N SER A 835 -8.78 -12.75 37.05
CA SER A 835 -8.67 -14.21 36.99
C SER A 835 -8.37 -14.85 38.36
N SER A 836 -7.74 -14.10 39.28
CA SER A 836 -7.40 -14.60 40.63
C SER A 836 -8.55 -14.52 41.65
N LEU A 837 -9.59 -13.70 41.35
CA LEU A 837 -10.74 -13.50 42.25
C LEU A 837 -11.47 -14.82 42.63
N PRO A 838 -11.79 -15.72 41.65
CA PRO A 838 -12.44 -16.99 41.98
C PRO A 838 -11.52 -17.96 42.75
N ALA A 839 -10.22 -17.93 42.46
CA ALA A 839 -9.24 -18.85 43.05
C ALA A 839 -8.91 -18.53 44.52
N ALA A 840 -9.02 -17.29 44.93
CA ALA A 840 -8.80 -16.84 46.30
C ALA A 840 -10.06 -16.96 47.20
N GLY A 841 -11.21 -17.51 46.68
CA GLY A 841 -12.45 -17.68 47.44
C GLY A 841 -12.47 -18.91 48.34
N ARG A 842 -13.58 -19.08 49.11
CA ARG A 842 -13.77 -20.18 50.10
C ARG A 842 -13.58 -21.58 49.50
N GLY A 843 -13.79 -21.76 48.18
CA GLY A 843 -13.61 -23.03 47.50
C GLY A 843 -12.16 -23.49 47.32
N ALA A 844 -11.13 -22.64 47.58
CA ALA A 844 -9.71 -23.04 47.53
C ALA A 844 -9.32 -23.93 48.71
N VAL A 845 -9.91 -23.74 49.88
CA VAL A 845 -9.72 -24.54 51.08
C VAL A 845 -10.39 -25.92 50.97
N LEU A 846 -11.59 -25.96 50.33
CA LEU A 846 -12.30 -27.22 50.05
C LEU A 846 -11.59 -28.10 49.01
N ALA A 847 -10.94 -27.51 48.01
CA ALA A 847 -10.19 -28.26 46.97
C ALA A 847 -9.00 -29.08 47.51
N VAL A 848 -8.51 -28.78 48.70
CA VAL A 848 -7.46 -29.58 49.40
C VAL A 848 -8.12 -30.74 50.16
N LYS A 849 -9.40 -30.62 50.58
CA LYS A 849 -10.13 -31.63 51.37
C LYS A 849 -10.74 -32.75 50.50
N GLU A 850 -10.98 -32.50 49.20
CA GLU A 850 -11.62 -33.47 48.29
C GLU A 850 -10.74 -34.65 47.87
N ASP A 851 -9.44 -34.64 48.17
CA ASP A 851 -8.48 -35.71 47.83
C ASP A 851 -8.09 -36.62 49.04
N TRP A 852 -8.78 -36.50 50.19
CA TRP A 852 -8.55 -37.38 51.35
C TRP A 852 -9.76 -38.27 51.58
#